data_4c01465c6ab0c1dc8570b4c7767c4cbb
#
_entry.id   4c01465c6ab0c1dc8570b4c7767c4cbb
#
_cell.length_a   1.000
_cell.length_b   1.000
_cell.length_c   1.000
_cell.angle_alpha   90.00
_cell.angle_beta   90.00
_cell.angle_gamma   90.00
#
_symmetry.space_group_name_H-M   'P 1'
#
loop_
_entity.id
_entity.type
_entity.pdbx_description
1 polymer ?
#
loop_
_entity_poly.entity_id
_entity_poly.type
_entity_poly.pdbx_seq_one_letter_code
_entity_poly.pdbx_strand_id
1 'polypeptide(L)'
;MANRQPPLQRLHELEPEKIDMVEIELDGKKVQVLEGSTVMHAAEKAGTYIPHFCYHKKLSIAANCRMCLVDVEKAPKPMPACATPVTQGMIVHTKNDKAIKAQKGVMEFLLINHPLDCPICDQGGECQLQDLAVGYGSSESRYAEEKRVVFYKDVGPLVSMQEMSRCIHCTRCVRFGQEVAGVMELGMSHRGEHAEIETFVGMSVDSELSGNMIDICPVGALTSKPFRYSARTWELSRRKSISPHDSTGANLIVQVKNNKVMRVVPLENEDVNECWIADRDRFSYEALNSEERLTTPMLKQGGEWKSVDWQTALEYVANGLKQIKADHGPESIGMLVSPHSTLEELHLAAKLTRGLGSDNIDYRLRHAEFSPSAAVRWLGTSIASLSHLQRVLVVGSNLRKDHPLFAQRIRQAARRGCKVNVVASGTELSSVDAWALPVTNCLFSPAAEWVQKLADIASAVALEKGLNSPVEGCVTDAAKAIAASLVGGERKAILLGNAAAHHANASSLLALAGWIGEQTGCTVGYLTEAANSVGAQFAEAMPKSQGLNAGDMLNGRLKAVVLLNNEPEFDSAMGGASPKALNASQMVVTMSPFKTNMSFSDVLLPIAPFSETSGTFVNAEGRFQSFHAVVKPLAETRPAWKILRVLGNLMALPGFDFESSQDVLAQIAGDSPTFINRDRLDNTTDASASLLLTNDEPIPVVASIYQTDSLVRRATSLQLTADAKATSAAYVSTRVALIEASHD
;
A
#
# COMPACT_ATOMS: atom_id res chain seq x y z
N MET A 1 -14.88 -18.02 -22.10
CA MET A 1 -15.92 -16.96 -22.27
C MET A 1 -15.20 -15.65 -22.41
N ALA A 2 -15.44 -14.90 -23.50
CA ALA A 2 -14.73 -13.64 -23.75
C ALA A 2 -15.05 -12.61 -22.66
N ASN A 3 -13.98 -12.11 -22.01
CA ASN A 3 -14.00 -11.15 -20.92
C ASN A 3 -14.52 -9.79 -21.44
N ARG A 4 -15.83 -9.54 -21.37
CA ARG A 4 -16.41 -8.23 -21.69
C ARG A 4 -16.24 -7.32 -20.46
N GLN A 5 -15.19 -6.48 -20.49
CA GLN A 5 -15.03 -5.39 -19.52
C GLN A 5 -16.20 -4.39 -19.63
N PRO A 6 -16.57 -3.70 -18.52
CA PRO A 6 -17.54 -2.63 -18.58
C PRO A 6 -17.12 -1.53 -19.56
N PRO A 7 -18.02 -1.01 -20.40
CA PRO A 7 -17.67 -0.04 -21.44
C PRO A 7 -16.94 1.22 -20.92
N LEU A 8 -17.28 1.70 -19.72
CA LEU A 8 -16.62 2.88 -19.13
C LEU A 8 -15.10 2.71 -18.91
N GLN A 9 -14.62 1.49 -18.70
CA GLN A 9 -13.18 1.23 -18.58
C GLN A 9 -12.44 1.24 -19.94
N ARG A 10 -13.15 1.03 -21.04
CA ARG A 10 -12.59 1.13 -22.39
C ARG A 10 -12.42 2.56 -22.89
N LEU A 11 -13.18 3.49 -22.32
CA LEU A 11 -13.33 4.85 -22.87
C LEU A 11 -12.20 5.81 -22.51
N HIS A 12 -11.41 5.48 -21.49
CA HIS A 12 -10.15 6.20 -21.20
C HIS A 12 -8.99 5.80 -22.12
N GLU A 13 -9.19 4.82 -23.04
CA GLU A 13 -8.13 4.21 -23.86
C GLU A 13 -8.13 4.67 -25.33
N LEU A 14 -9.20 5.33 -25.75
CA LEU A 14 -9.33 5.77 -27.15
C LEU A 14 -8.93 7.24 -27.23
N GLU A 15 -8.03 7.55 -28.16
CA GLU A 15 -7.86 8.91 -28.64
C GLU A 15 -9.21 9.47 -29.15
N PRO A 16 -9.41 10.80 -29.20
CA PRO A 16 -10.72 11.41 -29.46
C PRO A 16 -11.23 11.25 -30.93
N GLU A 17 -10.91 10.16 -31.59
CA GLU A 17 -11.45 9.83 -32.90
C GLU A 17 -12.84 9.18 -32.75
N LYS A 18 -13.89 10.02 -32.94
CA LYS A 18 -15.30 9.61 -33.14
C LYS A 18 -15.82 8.52 -32.21
N ILE A 19 -15.92 8.85 -30.93
CA ILE A 19 -16.73 8.02 -30.03
C ILE A 19 -18.18 8.39 -30.32
N ASP A 20 -18.94 7.47 -30.94
CA ASP A 20 -20.35 7.69 -31.22
C ASP A 20 -21.14 7.79 -29.89
N MET A 21 -21.85 8.90 -29.73
CA MET A 21 -22.70 9.15 -28.59
C MET A 21 -24.12 8.63 -28.89
N VAL A 22 -24.68 7.91 -27.96
CA VAL A 22 -26.04 7.40 -28.03
C VAL A 22 -26.92 8.19 -27.07
N GLU A 23 -28.04 8.73 -27.53
CA GLU A 23 -29.04 9.42 -26.71
C GLU A 23 -30.15 8.45 -26.34
N ILE A 24 -30.45 8.35 -25.05
CA ILE A 24 -31.57 7.60 -24.50
C ILE A 24 -32.45 8.52 -23.65
N GLU A 25 -33.68 8.09 -23.39
CA GLU A 25 -34.56 8.73 -22.42
C GLU A 25 -34.68 7.85 -21.17
N LEU A 26 -34.29 8.41 -20.00
CA LEU A 26 -34.37 7.75 -18.70
C LEU A 26 -35.34 8.51 -17.78
N ASP A 27 -36.46 7.91 -17.43
CA ASP A 27 -37.52 8.53 -16.63
C ASP A 27 -37.90 9.95 -17.11
N GLY A 28 -38.04 10.14 -18.44
CA GLY A 28 -38.35 11.42 -19.09
C GLY A 28 -37.17 12.38 -19.27
N LYS A 29 -35.94 12.00 -18.88
CA LYS A 29 -34.73 12.82 -19.06
C LYS A 29 -33.87 12.25 -20.21
N LYS A 30 -33.49 13.11 -21.13
CA LYS A 30 -32.51 12.75 -22.18
C LYS A 30 -31.11 12.66 -21.62
N VAL A 31 -30.44 11.56 -21.88
CA VAL A 31 -29.09 11.26 -21.41
C VAL A 31 -28.25 10.78 -22.58
N GLN A 32 -27.14 11.45 -22.83
CA GLN A 32 -26.15 11.01 -23.84
C GLN A 32 -25.06 10.20 -23.17
N VAL A 33 -24.79 9.02 -23.67
CA VAL A 33 -23.74 8.11 -23.21
C VAL A 33 -22.99 7.56 -24.41
N LEU A 34 -21.84 7.00 -24.15
CA LEU A 34 -21.00 6.40 -25.17
C LEU A 34 -21.63 5.09 -25.68
N GLU A 35 -21.50 4.82 -26.97
CA GLU A 35 -21.93 3.55 -27.55
C GLU A 35 -21.29 2.37 -26.78
N GLY A 36 -22.07 1.32 -26.58
CA GLY A 36 -21.65 0.15 -25.77
C GLY A 36 -21.82 0.34 -24.25
N SER A 37 -22.23 1.52 -23.77
CA SER A 37 -22.63 1.71 -22.37
C SER A 37 -23.86 0.88 -22.04
N THR A 38 -24.06 0.60 -20.74
CA THR A 38 -25.28 -0.05 -20.24
C THR A 38 -26.27 0.98 -19.70
N VAL A 39 -27.52 0.57 -19.52
CA VAL A 39 -28.55 1.40 -18.85
C VAL A 39 -28.07 1.82 -17.44
N MET A 40 -27.31 1.00 -16.73
CA MET A 40 -26.73 1.35 -15.42
C MET A 40 -25.79 2.55 -15.53
N HIS A 41 -24.89 2.54 -16.53
CA HIS A 41 -23.95 3.67 -16.76
C HIS A 41 -24.70 4.96 -17.14
N ALA A 42 -25.78 4.84 -17.90
CA ALA A 42 -26.62 5.99 -18.23
C ALA A 42 -27.32 6.55 -16.97
N ALA A 43 -27.79 5.65 -16.09
CA ALA A 43 -28.41 6.04 -14.84
C ALA A 43 -27.42 6.73 -13.88
N GLU A 44 -26.21 6.20 -13.75
CA GLU A 44 -25.13 6.84 -12.98
C GLU A 44 -24.81 8.25 -13.49
N LYS A 45 -24.71 8.43 -14.83
CA LYS A 45 -24.49 9.74 -15.45
C LYS A 45 -25.65 10.71 -15.22
N ALA A 46 -26.90 10.19 -15.19
CA ALA A 46 -28.10 10.98 -14.94
C ALA A 46 -28.33 11.30 -13.45
N GLY A 47 -27.53 10.73 -12.54
CA GLY A 47 -27.76 10.80 -11.10
C GLY A 47 -29.00 10.02 -10.64
N THR A 48 -29.45 9.02 -11.42
CA THR A 48 -30.61 8.18 -11.11
C THR A 48 -30.14 6.87 -10.49
N TYR A 49 -30.50 6.62 -9.23
CA TYR A 49 -30.15 5.38 -8.56
C TYR A 49 -31.04 4.22 -9.03
N ILE A 50 -30.43 3.12 -9.46
CA ILE A 50 -31.08 1.84 -9.74
C ILE A 50 -30.60 0.81 -8.71
N PRO A 51 -31.51 0.13 -7.96
CA PRO A 51 -31.13 -0.81 -6.92
C PRO A 51 -30.38 -2.00 -7.52
N HIS A 52 -29.27 -2.44 -6.88
CA HIS A 52 -28.44 -3.54 -7.37
C HIS A 52 -27.61 -4.16 -6.24
N PHE A 53 -27.18 -5.44 -6.42
CA PHE A 53 -26.25 -6.11 -5.51
C PHE A 53 -25.02 -6.64 -6.25
N CYS A 54 -25.19 -7.39 -7.33
CA CYS A 54 -24.05 -8.02 -8.00
C CYS A 54 -23.18 -7.03 -8.79
N TYR A 55 -23.75 -5.91 -9.25
CA TYR A 55 -23.00 -4.87 -9.96
C TYR A 55 -22.06 -4.12 -9.01
N HIS A 56 -20.83 -3.89 -9.48
CA HIS A 56 -19.85 -3.02 -8.86
C HIS A 56 -19.02 -2.36 -9.97
N LYS A 57 -18.79 -1.04 -9.87
CA LYS A 57 -18.14 -0.25 -10.93
C LYS A 57 -16.76 -0.75 -11.36
N LYS A 58 -16.04 -1.45 -10.46
CA LYS A 58 -14.68 -1.98 -10.71
C LYS A 58 -14.63 -3.48 -11.01
N LEU A 59 -15.77 -4.15 -11.10
CA LEU A 59 -15.86 -5.59 -11.39
C LEU A 59 -16.64 -5.86 -12.66
N SER A 60 -16.38 -6.99 -13.30
CA SER A 60 -17.13 -7.44 -14.46
C SER A 60 -18.61 -7.62 -14.14
N ILE A 61 -19.47 -7.54 -15.15
CA ILE A 61 -20.93 -7.65 -15.00
C ILE A 61 -21.32 -9.14 -14.86
N ALA A 62 -21.88 -9.50 -13.70
CA ALA A 62 -22.40 -10.86 -13.45
C ALA A 62 -23.88 -11.03 -13.86
N ALA A 63 -24.68 -9.99 -13.73
CA ALA A 63 -26.12 -9.98 -14.04
C ALA A 63 -26.95 -11.07 -13.34
N ASN A 64 -26.50 -11.59 -12.18
CA ASN A 64 -27.11 -12.74 -11.50
C ASN A 64 -28.15 -12.37 -10.44
N CYS A 65 -28.01 -11.24 -9.70
CA CYS A 65 -28.94 -10.88 -8.64
C CYS A 65 -30.30 -10.36 -9.13
N ARG A 66 -30.38 -9.84 -10.35
CA ARG A 66 -31.58 -9.30 -10.99
C ARG A 66 -32.24 -8.11 -10.27
N MET A 67 -31.66 -7.55 -9.21
CA MET A 67 -32.26 -6.44 -8.47
C MET A 67 -32.39 -5.17 -9.33
N CYS A 68 -31.53 -4.99 -10.34
CA CYS A 68 -31.53 -3.84 -11.23
C CYS A 68 -32.52 -3.95 -12.42
N LEU A 69 -33.63 -4.67 -12.27
CA LEU A 69 -34.63 -4.76 -13.30
C LEU A 69 -35.32 -3.41 -13.51
N VAL A 70 -35.38 -2.97 -14.77
CA VAL A 70 -36.06 -1.76 -15.26
C VAL A 70 -37.00 -2.10 -16.41
N ASP A 71 -37.97 -1.24 -16.67
CA ASP A 71 -38.85 -1.40 -17.83
C ASP A 71 -38.26 -0.62 -19.02
N VAL A 72 -38.00 -1.32 -20.11
CA VAL A 72 -37.56 -0.76 -21.38
C VAL A 72 -38.76 -0.82 -22.34
N GLU A 73 -39.15 0.32 -22.93
CA GLU A 73 -40.28 0.32 -23.88
C GLU A 73 -40.03 -0.67 -25.03
N LYS A 74 -41.11 -1.31 -25.45
CA LYS A 74 -41.11 -2.39 -26.46
C LYS A 74 -40.39 -3.67 -26.04
N ALA A 75 -39.82 -3.75 -24.84
CA ALA A 75 -39.28 -5.03 -24.33
C ALA A 75 -40.42 -5.88 -23.75
N PRO A 76 -40.51 -7.19 -24.03
CA PRO A 76 -41.57 -8.05 -23.56
C PRO A 76 -41.55 -8.28 -22.03
N LYS A 77 -40.38 -8.05 -21.38
CA LYS A 77 -40.17 -8.29 -19.94
C LYS A 77 -39.19 -7.25 -19.38
N PRO A 78 -39.15 -7.02 -18.05
CA PRO A 78 -38.16 -6.17 -17.43
C PRO A 78 -36.75 -6.62 -17.74
N MET A 79 -35.85 -5.65 -17.97
CA MET A 79 -34.45 -5.89 -18.40
C MET A 79 -33.47 -5.53 -17.26
N PRO A 80 -32.38 -6.27 -17.07
CA PRO A 80 -31.36 -5.94 -16.06
C PRO A 80 -30.52 -4.74 -16.51
N ALA A 81 -30.64 -3.60 -15.87
CA ALA A 81 -29.94 -2.36 -16.24
C ALA A 81 -28.41 -2.52 -16.31
N CYS A 82 -27.82 -3.34 -15.44
CA CYS A 82 -26.38 -3.54 -15.42
C CYS A 82 -25.83 -4.31 -16.66
N ALA A 83 -26.67 -5.05 -17.38
CA ALA A 83 -26.25 -5.91 -18.51
C ALA A 83 -26.93 -5.53 -19.82
N THR A 84 -27.86 -4.59 -19.83
CA THR A 84 -28.58 -4.16 -21.03
C THR A 84 -27.82 -3.02 -21.69
N PRO A 85 -27.23 -3.23 -22.90
CA PRO A 85 -26.57 -2.16 -23.64
C PRO A 85 -27.62 -1.13 -24.11
N VAL A 86 -27.24 0.14 -24.14
CA VAL A 86 -28.10 1.21 -24.64
C VAL A 86 -28.11 1.23 -26.16
N THR A 87 -29.25 1.64 -26.72
CA THR A 87 -29.42 1.87 -28.15
C THR A 87 -30.06 3.24 -28.39
N GLN A 88 -29.80 3.85 -29.55
CA GLN A 88 -30.33 5.17 -29.89
C GLN A 88 -31.85 5.25 -29.76
N GLY A 89 -32.34 6.24 -29.02
CA GLY A 89 -33.76 6.45 -28.80
C GLY A 89 -34.42 5.47 -27.85
N MET A 90 -33.62 4.66 -27.08
CA MET A 90 -34.17 3.77 -26.06
C MET A 90 -34.88 4.58 -24.96
N ILE A 91 -36.08 4.16 -24.57
CA ILE A 91 -36.85 4.75 -23.46
C ILE A 91 -36.85 3.76 -22.29
N VAL A 92 -36.43 4.22 -21.12
CA VAL A 92 -36.24 3.39 -19.91
C VAL A 92 -37.02 4.03 -18.74
N HIS A 93 -37.80 3.21 -18.07
CA HIS A 93 -38.52 3.59 -16.86
C HIS A 93 -38.02 2.80 -15.65
N THR A 94 -37.48 3.49 -14.64
CA THR A 94 -36.94 2.86 -13.44
C THR A 94 -37.97 2.76 -12.30
N LYS A 95 -39.05 3.52 -12.35
CA LYS A 95 -40.02 3.72 -11.25
C LYS A 95 -41.47 3.48 -11.65
N ASN A 96 -41.76 2.93 -12.84
CA ASN A 96 -43.11 2.56 -13.20
C ASN A 96 -43.57 1.27 -12.49
N ASP A 97 -44.88 0.96 -12.53
CA ASP A 97 -45.48 -0.20 -11.84
C ASP A 97 -44.80 -1.53 -12.21
N LYS A 98 -44.39 -1.68 -13.48
CA LYS A 98 -43.75 -2.89 -13.98
C LYS A 98 -42.34 -3.08 -13.36
N ALA A 99 -41.53 -2.01 -13.30
CA ALA A 99 -40.22 -2.04 -12.68
C ALA A 99 -40.32 -2.26 -11.15
N ILE A 100 -41.23 -1.55 -10.47
CA ILE A 100 -41.47 -1.67 -9.02
C ILE A 100 -41.87 -3.10 -8.65
N LYS A 101 -42.84 -3.68 -9.38
CA LYS A 101 -43.27 -5.07 -9.13
C LYS A 101 -42.14 -6.08 -9.34
N ALA A 102 -41.31 -5.88 -10.37
CA ALA A 102 -40.19 -6.73 -10.62
C ALA A 102 -39.12 -6.66 -9.50
N GLN A 103 -38.77 -5.44 -9.05
CA GLN A 103 -37.83 -5.20 -7.96
C GLN A 103 -38.30 -5.78 -6.62
N LYS A 104 -39.62 -5.60 -6.30
CA LYS A 104 -40.22 -6.20 -5.10
C LYS A 104 -40.15 -7.73 -5.13
N GLY A 105 -40.48 -8.35 -6.26
CA GLY A 105 -40.41 -9.81 -6.42
C GLY A 105 -38.98 -10.34 -6.27
N VAL A 106 -38.00 -9.63 -6.82
CA VAL A 106 -36.57 -10.01 -6.65
C VAL A 106 -36.13 -9.85 -5.20
N MET A 107 -36.50 -8.77 -4.53
CA MET A 107 -36.19 -8.55 -3.13
C MET A 107 -36.74 -9.67 -2.23
N GLU A 108 -38.03 -10.03 -2.43
CA GLU A 108 -38.65 -11.16 -1.73
C GLU A 108 -37.84 -12.45 -1.95
N PHE A 109 -37.41 -12.71 -3.19
CA PHE A 109 -36.62 -13.89 -3.55
C PHE A 109 -35.28 -13.92 -2.86
N LEU A 110 -34.58 -12.78 -2.72
CA LEU A 110 -33.30 -12.68 -2.02
C LEU A 110 -33.42 -12.88 -0.51
N LEU A 111 -34.62 -12.60 0.06
CA LEU A 111 -34.88 -12.68 1.49
C LEU A 111 -35.38 -14.06 1.96
N ILE A 112 -35.85 -14.94 1.06
CA ILE A 112 -36.46 -16.23 1.48
C ILE A 112 -35.50 -17.08 2.33
N ASN A 113 -34.24 -17.17 1.98
CA ASN A 113 -33.22 -17.92 2.73
C ASN A 113 -32.34 -17.02 3.62
N HIS A 114 -32.51 -15.70 3.58
CA HIS A 114 -31.70 -14.81 4.42
C HIS A 114 -32.15 -14.91 5.90
N PRO A 115 -31.22 -15.20 6.85
CA PRO A 115 -31.58 -15.37 8.26
C PRO A 115 -31.99 -14.05 8.90
N LEU A 116 -32.78 -14.14 9.99
CA LEU A 116 -33.23 -12.97 10.77
C LEU A 116 -32.18 -12.51 11.78
N ASP A 117 -30.96 -12.32 11.32
CA ASP A 117 -29.76 -12.06 12.14
C ASP A 117 -29.40 -10.58 12.31
N CYS A 118 -30.18 -9.63 11.80
CA CYS A 118 -29.82 -8.21 11.83
C CYS A 118 -29.36 -7.71 13.21
N PRO A 119 -29.98 -8.08 14.32
CA PRO A 119 -29.54 -7.64 15.65
C PRO A 119 -28.12 -8.13 16.05
N ILE A 120 -27.67 -9.25 15.53
CA ILE A 120 -26.34 -9.84 15.83
C ILE A 120 -25.37 -9.77 14.65
N CYS A 121 -25.79 -9.22 13.51
CA CYS A 121 -24.99 -9.12 12.31
C CYS A 121 -24.10 -7.86 12.34
N ASP A 122 -22.79 -8.01 12.14
CA ASP A 122 -21.85 -6.86 12.10
C ASP A 122 -22.14 -5.87 10.97
N GLN A 123 -22.79 -6.33 9.89
CA GLN A 123 -23.21 -5.46 8.76
C GLN A 123 -24.44 -4.60 9.12
N GLY A 124 -25.12 -4.84 10.25
CA GLY A 124 -26.31 -4.08 10.64
C GLY A 124 -26.02 -2.59 10.79
N GLY A 125 -26.76 -1.75 10.04
CA GLY A 125 -26.57 -0.30 9.96
C GLY A 125 -25.70 0.19 8.80
N GLU A 126 -25.05 -0.72 8.07
CA GLU A 126 -24.33 -0.43 6.82
C GLU A 126 -24.60 -1.51 5.75
N CYS A 127 -25.70 -2.23 5.89
CA CYS A 127 -26.07 -3.38 5.05
C CYS A 127 -26.87 -2.94 3.84
N GLN A 128 -26.29 -3.10 2.64
CA GLN A 128 -26.99 -2.78 1.39
C GLN A 128 -28.30 -3.57 1.22
N LEU A 129 -28.33 -4.85 1.66
CA LEU A 129 -29.56 -5.64 1.60
C LEU A 129 -30.66 -5.06 2.52
N GLN A 130 -30.30 -4.63 3.73
CA GLN A 130 -31.24 -4.03 4.69
C GLN A 130 -31.83 -2.73 4.14
N ASP A 131 -31.00 -1.83 3.60
CA ASP A 131 -31.42 -0.56 3.03
C ASP A 131 -32.36 -0.77 1.83
N LEU A 132 -32.00 -1.70 0.93
CA LEU A 132 -32.82 -1.99 -0.25
C LEU A 132 -34.09 -2.77 0.10
N ALA A 133 -34.08 -3.58 1.15
CA ALA A 133 -35.29 -4.26 1.63
C ALA A 133 -36.34 -3.23 2.13
N VAL A 134 -35.89 -2.19 2.84
CA VAL A 134 -36.76 -1.09 3.29
C VAL A 134 -37.26 -0.26 2.11
N GLY A 135 -36.37 0.08 1.16
CA GLY A 135 -36.73 0.97 0.04
C GLY A 135 -37.52 0.31 -1.10
N TYR A 136 -37.28 -0.97 -1.36
CA TYR A 136 -37.79 -1.69 -2.54
C TYR A 136 -38.48 -3.02 -2.22
N GLY A 137 -38.57 -3.39 -0.95
CA GLY A 137 -39.20 -4.63 -0.51
C GLY A 137 -40.71 -4.50 -0.19
N SER A 138 -41.21 -5.53 0.50
CA SER A 138 -42.57 -5.58 1.06
C SER A 138 -42.50 -5.75 2.58
N SER A 139 -43.56 -5.42 3.28
CA SER A 139 -43.70 -5.62 4.72
C SER A 139 -44.04 -7.06 5.12
N GLU A 140 -44.41 -7.90 4.16
CA GLU A 140 -44.87 -9.28 4.39
C GLU A 140 -44.03 -10.26 3.56
N SER A 141 -43.79 -11.47 4.12
CA SER A 141 -43.21 -12.59 3.44
C SER A 141 -44.25 -13.70 3.25
N ARG A 142 -44.31 -14.25 2.04
CA ARG A 142 -45.16 -15.40 1.71
C ARG A 142 -44.44 -16.74 1.91
N TYR A 143 -43.14 -16.68 2.25
CA TYR A 143 -42.28 -17.85 2.43
C TYR A 143 -42.58 -18.50 3.79
N ALA A 144 -43.01 -19.76 3.78
CA ALA A 144 -43.39 -20.52 4.97
C ALA A 144 -42.49 -21.76 5.24
N GLU A 145 -41.49 -21.97 4.40
CA GLU A 145 -40.54 -23.09 4.55
C GLU A 145 -39.39 -22.72 5.47
N GLU A 146 -38.62 -23.73 5.93
CA GLU A 146 -37.42 -23.50 6.72
C GLU A 146 -36.34 -22.84 5.91
N LYS A 147 -35.63 -21.86 6.49
CA LYS A 147 -34.50 -21.18 5.86
C LYS A 147 -33.29 -22.10 5.82
N ARG A 148 -32.54 -22.02 4.72
CA ARG A 148 -31.31 -22.76 4.53
C ARG A 148 -30.26 -22.39 5.58
N VAL A 149 -29.52 -23.40 6.07
CA VAL A 149 -28.35 -23.23 6.93
C VAL A 149 -27.09 -23.61 6.15
N VAL A 150 -26.05 -22.77 6.24
CA VAL A 150 -24.73 -23.03 5.68
C VAL A 150 -23.73 -23.11 6.82
N PHE A 151 -22.92 -24.16 6.83
CA PHE A 151 -21.94 -24.39 7.90
C PHE A 151 -20.76 -23.40 7.84
N TYR A 152 -20.18 -23.19 9.01
CA TYR A 152 -18.99 -22.37 9.21
C TYR A 152 -17.81 -22.82 8.33
N LYS A 153 -17.06 -21.82 7.81
CA LYS A 153 -15.84 -22.03 7.02
C LYS A 153 -14.74 -21.14 7.60
N ASP A 154 -13.63 -21.75 8.02
CA ASP A 154 -12.45 -20.99 8.42
C ASP A 154 -11.60 -20.69 7.19
N VAL A 155 -11.32 -19.42 6.97
CA VAL A 155 -10.59 -18.91 5.80
C VAL A 155 -9.38 -18.07 6.19
N GLY A 156 -8.96 -18.14 7.44
CA GLY A 156 -7.78 -17.42 7.92
C GLY A 156 -8.07 -16.38 9.01
N PRO A 157 -7.08 -15.55 9.37
CA PRO A 157 -7.17 -14.66 10.53
C PRO A 157 -7.90 -13.33 10.24
N LEU A 158 -8.01 -12.89 8.98
CA LEU A 158 -8.46 -11.55 8.63
C LEU A 158 -9.96 -11.47 8.32
N VAL A 159 -10.47 -12.41 7.53
CA VAL A 159 -11.86 -12.44 7.06
C VAL A 159 -12.65 -13.54 7.80
N SER A 160 -13.85 -13.23 8.24
CA SER A 160 -14.78 -14.20 8.81
C SER A 160 -15.79 -14.65 7.77
N MET A 161 -15.92 -15.96 7.55
CA MET A 161 -16.97 -16.63 6.77
C MET A 161 -17.85 -17.52 7.66
N GLN A 162 -18.12 -17.07 8.87
CA GLN A 162 -18.83 -17.86 9.86
C GLN A 162 -20.33 -17.95 9.56
N GLU A 163 -20.98 -16.88 9.14
CA GLU A 163 -22.41 -16.84 8.87
C GLU A 163 -22.72 -16.78 7.38
N MET A 164 -22.30 -17.79 6.64
CA MET A 164 -22.50 -17.86 5.18
C MET A 164 -23.97 -18.08 4.78
N SER A 165 -24.85 -18.42 5.70
CA SER A 165 -26.32 -18.38 5.47
C SER A 165 -26.81 -16.99 5.08
N ARG A 166 -26.06 -15.90 5.42
CA ARG A 166 -26.35 -14.52 5.02
C ARG A 166 -26.01 -14.21 3.56
N CYS A 167 -25.25 -15.09 2.89
CA CYS A 167 -24.79 -14.88 1.52
C CYS A 167 -25.96 -14.87 0.52
N ILE A 168 -26.02 -13.84 -0.33
CA ILE A 168 -27.00 -13.70 -1.42
C ILE A 168 -26.44 -14.07 -2.80
N HIS A 169 -25.32 -14.78 -2.85
CA HIS A 169 -24.66 -15.30 -4.06
C HIS A 169 -24.41 -14.24 -5.15
N CYS A 170 -24.10 -13.01 -4.75
CA CYS A 170 -23.82 -11.92 -5.70
C CYS A 170 -22.50 -12.08 -6.45
N THR A 171 -21.63 -12.97 -6.01
CA THR A 171 -20.31 -13.28 -6.58
C THR A 171 -19.30 -12.12 -6.63
N ARG A 172 -19.53 -11.02 -5.92
CA ARG A 172 -18.57 -9.90 -5.89
C ARG A 172 -17.21 -10.35 -5.36
N CYS A 173 -17.15 -11.14 -4.28
CA CYS A 173 -15.91 -11.66 -3.69
C CYS A 173 -15.14 -12.58 -4.65
N VAL A 174 -15.81 -13.46 -5.36
CA VAL A 174 -15.19 -14.36 -6.36
C VAL A 174 -14.57 -13.54 -7.49
N ARG A 175 -15.34 -12.59 -8.06
CA ARG A 175 -14.84 -11.72 -9.14
C ARG A 175 -13.72 -10.79 -8.67
N PHE A 176 -13.79 -10.31 -7.44
CA PHE A 176 -12.71 -9.53 -6.84
C PHE A 176 -11.41 -10.33 -6.79
N GLY A 177 -11.46 -11.57 -6.28
CA GLY A 177 -10.29 -12.46 -6.27
C GLY A 177 -9.68 -12.60 -7.66
N GLN A 178 -10.49 -12.93 -8.66
CA GLN A 178 -10.05 -13.14 -10.04
C GLN A 178 -9.56 -11.87 -10.74
N GLU A 179 -10.21 -10.74 -10.50
CA GLU A 179 -10.04 -9.52 -11.31
C GLU A 179 -9.14 -8.48 -10.67
N VAL A 180 -9.23 -8.30 -9.36
CA VAL A 180 -8.52 -7.28 -8.59
C VAL A 180 -7.34 -7.88 -7.84
N ALA A 181 -7.57 -8.91 -7.03
CA ALA A 181 -6.50 -9.60 -6.30
C ALA A 181 -5.61 -10.46 -7.22
N GLY A 182 -6.16 -10.97 -8.32
CA GLY A 182 -5.45 -11.82 -9.28
C GLY A 182 -5.30 -13.27 -8.83
N VAL A 183 -5.91 -13.65 -7.71
CA VAL A 183 -5.88 -14.99 -7.12
C VAL A 183 -7.30 -15.49 -6.94
N MET A 184 -7.59 -16.69 -7.41
CA MET A 184 -8.92 -17.30 -7.28
C MET A 184 -9.00 -18.15 -6.00
N GLU A 185 -9.08 -17.51 -4.85
CA GLU A 185 -9.17 -18.19 -3.55
C GLU A 185 -10.61 -18.61 -3.21
N LEU A 186 -11.59 -17.86 -3.69
CA LEU A 186 -13.01 -18.15 -3.52
C LEU A 186 -13.64 -18.60 -4.83
N GLY A 187 -14.48 -19.60 -4.75
CA GLY A 187 -15.31 -20.10 -5.84
C GLY A 187 -16.78 -20.21 -5.43
N MET A 188 -17.64 -20.57 -6.38
CA MET A 188 -19.02 -20.92 -6.10
C MET A 188 -19.22 -22.39 -6.51
N SER A 189 -19.55 -23.22 -5.53
CA SER A 189 -19.89 -24.64 -5.72
C SER A 189 -21.39 -24.84 -5.82
N HIS A 190 -21.81 -25.99 -6.28
CA HIS A 190 -23.19 -26.42 -6.42
C HIS A 190 -24.06 -25.49 -7.29
N ARG A 191 -25.37 -25.63 -7.21
CA ARG A 191 -26.34 -24.85 -7.98
C ARG A 191 -27.68 -24.70 -7.24
N GLY A 192 -28.47 -23.71 -7.66
CA GLY A 192 -29.78 -23.43 -7.09
C GLY A 192 -29.67 -23.00 -5.63
N GLU A 193 -30.53 -23.49 -4.78
CA GLU A 193 -30.53 -23.18 -3.34
C GLU A 193 -29.32 -23.77 -2.59
N HIS A 194 -28.68 -24.79 -3.14
CA HIS A 194 -27.48 -25.42 -2.56
C HIS A 194 -26.17 -24.72 -2.98
N ALA A 195 -26.24 -23.66 -3.79
CA ALA A 195 -25.03 -22.92 -4.18
C ALA A 195 -24.37 -22.30 -2.97
N GLU A 196 -23.03 -22.42 -2.87
CA GLU A 196 -22.24 -21.88 -1.78
C GLU A 196 -21.00 -21.16 -2.30
N ILE A 197 -20.59 -20.09 -1.61
CA ILE A 197 -19.28 -19.47 -1.78
C ILE A 197 -18.35 -20.12 -0.78
N GLU A 198 -17.23 -20.65 -1.30
CA GLU A 198 -16.24 -21.35 -0.49
C GLU A 198 -14.84 -21.25 -1.08
N THR A 199 -13.83 -21.58 -0.27
CA THR A 199 -12.45 -21.78 -0.72
C THR A 199 -12.30 -23.18 -1.31
N PHE A 200 -11.24 -23.42 -2.08
CA PHE A 200 -10.82 -24.76 -2.38
C PHE A 200 -10.47 -25.49 -1.07
N VAL A 201 -10.72 -26.79 -1.01
CA VAL A 201 -10.64 -27.59 0.23
C VAL A 201 -9.37 -27.30 1.02
N GLY A 202 -9.55 -26.83 2.25
CA GLY A 202 -8.45 -26.59 3.20
C GLY A 202 -7.59 -25.35 2.91
N MET A 203 -7.93 -24.55 1.92
CA MET A 203 -7.20 -23.32 1.58
C MET A 203 -7.74 -22.13 2.39
N SER A 204 -6.83 -21.24 2.79
CA SER A 204 -7.14 -19.93 3.37
C SER A 204 -7.29 -18.87 2.27
N VAL A 205 -7.77 -17.70 2.67
CA VAL A 205 -7.78 -16.49 1.83
C VAL A 205 -6.57 -15.66 2.25
N ASP A 206 -5.48 -15.76 1.47
CA ASP A 206 -4.16 -15.23 1.80
C ASP A 206 -3.72 -14.07 0.90
N SER A 207 -4.61 -13.57 0.03
CA SER A 207 -4.32 -12.40 -0.78
C SER A 207 -4.08 -11.17 0.11
N GLU A 208 -3.05 -10.43 -0.19
CA GLU A 208 -2.69 -9.15 0.46
C GLU A 208 -3.73 -8.02 0.30
N LEU A 209 -4.80 -8.29 -0.46
CA LEU A 209 -5.95 -7.40 -0.66
C LEU A 209 -7.25 -8.01 -0.11
N SER A 210 -7.18 -9.12 0.63
CA SER A 210 -8.33 -9.94 1.02
C SER A 210 -9.39 -9.15 1.80
N GLY A 211 -8.98 -8.21 2.64
CA GLY A 211 -9.86 -7.37 3.44
C GLY A 211 -10.86 -6.54 2.62
N ASN A 212 -10.57 -6.24 1.35
CA ASN A 212 -11.53 -5.55 0.48
C ASN A 212 -12.79 -6.39 0.18
N MET A 213 -12.73 -7.71 0.35
CA MET A 213 -13.91 -8.57 0.23
C MET A 213 -14.99 -8.24 1.28
N ILE A 214 -14.58 -7.69 2.42
CA ILE A 214 -15.48 -7.23 3.49
C ILE A 214 -16.30 -6.04 3.00
N ASP A 215 -15.65 -5.05 2.36
CA ASP A 215 -16.32 -3.81 1.92
C ASP A 215 -17.25 -4.05 0.74
N ILE A 216 -16.87 -4.91 -0.19
CA ILE A 216 -17.68 -5.19 -1.39
C ILE A 216 -18.80 -6.19 -1.14
N CYS A 217 -18.78 -6.92 -0.01
CA CYS A 217 -19.87 -7.82 0.36
C CYS A 217 -21.12 -7.00 0.74
N PRO A 218 -22.22 -7.14 0.01
CA PRO A 218 -23.41 -6.32 0.26
C PRO A 218 -24.18 -6.74 1.51
N VAL A 219 -23.74 -7.81 2.18
CA VAL A 219 -24.39 -8.43 3.35
C VAL A 219 -23.34 -8.86 4.37
N GLY A 220 -23.75 -9.21 5.58
CA GLY A 220 -22.87 -9.66 6.65
C GLY A 220 -22.39 -11.12 6.53
N ALA A 221 -22.15 -11.61 5.32
CA ALA A 221 -21.58 -12.95 5.08
C ALA A 221 -20.06 -12.96 5.19
N LEU A 222 -19.39 -11.90 4.68
CA LEU A 222 -17.96 -11.67 4.86
C LEU A 222 -17.79 -10.45 5.76
N THR A 223 -17.13 -10.64 6.90
CA THR A 223 -16.92 -9.58 7.90
C THR A 223 -15.48 -9.57 8.39
N SER A 224 -15.05 -8.47 9.01
CA SER A 224 -13.71 -8.37 9.61
C SER A 224 -13.63 -9.26 10.84
N LYS A 225 -12.73 -10.24 10.86
CA LYS A 225 -12.56 -11.14 12.01
C LYS A 225 -12.05 -10.41 13.26
N PRO A 226 -11.05 -9.48 13.15
CA PRO A 226 -10.58 -8.69 14.31
C PRO A 226 -11.60 -7.68 14.86
N PHE A 227 -12.44 -7.11 13.98
CA PHE A 227 -13.43 -6.10 14.40
C PHE A 227 -14.76 -6.73 14.87
N ARG A 228 -14.98 -8.01 14.64
CA ARG A 228 -16.26 -8.68 14.84
C ARG A 228 -16.83 -8.44 16.24
N TYR A 229 -18.11 -8.02 16.30
CA TYR A 229 -18.87 -7.69 17.51
C TYR A 229 -18.33 -6.54 18.37
N SER A 230 -17.40 -5.72 17.85
CA SER A 230 -16.74 -4.66 18.63
C SER A 230 -17.57 -3.38 18.73
N ALA A 231 -18.26 -2.98 17.68
CA ALA A 231 -19.09 -1.77 17.66
C ALA A 231 -20.09 -1.79 16.52
N ARG A 232 -21.13 -0.94 16.65
CA ARG A 232 -22.07 -0.63 15.57
C ARG A 232 -21.63 0.59 14.77
N THR A 233 -22.00 0.64 13.50
CA THR A 233 -21.61 1.71 12.58
C THR A 233 -21.96 3.11 13.08
N TRP A 234 -23.15 3.27 13.70
CA TRP A 234 -23.61 4.55 14.24
C TRP A 234 -22.91 5.00 15.52
N GLU A 235 -22.11 4.12 16.15
CA GLU A 235 -21.26 4.45 17.29
C GLU A 235 -19.88 4.99 16.86
N LEU A 236 -19.55 4.91 15.56
CA LEU A 236 -18.22 5.17 15.02
C LEU A 236 -18.15 6.56 14.38
N SER A 237 -17.24 7.38 14.87
CA SER A 237 -16.82 8.62 14.18
C SER A 237 -15.91 8.30 13.02
N ARG A 238 -16.16 8.87 11.84
CA ARG A 238 -15.38 8.66 10.62
C ARG A 238 -14.41 9.82 10.39
N ARG A 239 -13.12 9.54 10.25
CA ARG A 239 -12.07 10.54 10.05
C ARG A 239 -11.16 10.15 8.90
N LYS A 240 -10.81 11.11 8.05
CA LYS A 240 -9.89 10.91 6.93
C LYS A 240 -8.45 10.79 7.43
N SER A 241 -7.68 9.91 6.82
CA SER A 241 -6.23 9.77 7.04
C SER A 241 -5.55 9.21 5.81
N ILE A 242 -4.23 9.06 5.88
CA ILE A 242 -3.37 8.49 4.82
C ILE A 242 -2.61 7.32 5.42
N SER A 243 -2.37 6.28 4.63
CA SER A 243 -1.60 5.12 5.05
C SER A 243 -0.12 5.47 5.29
N PRO A 244 0.47 5.04 6.43
CA PRO A 244 1.88 5.23 6.71
C PRO A 244 2.77 4.09 6.19
N HIS A 245 2.23 3.05 5.52
CA HIS A 245 2.92 1.77 5.33
C HIS A 245 3.71 1.69 4.03
N ASP A 246 3.15 2.12 2.90
CA ASP A 246 3.85 2.10 1.63
C ASP A 246 3.72 3.42 0.86
N SER A 247 4.48 3.52 -0.21
CA SER A 247 4.58 4.73 -1.02
C SER A 247 3.37 5.00 -1.93
N THR A 248 2.35 4.17 -1.93
CA THR A 248 1.10 4.46 -2.63
C THR A 248 0.40 5.66 -2.01
N GLY A 249 0.46 5.79 -0.67
CA GLY A 249 -0.25 6.82 0.07
C GLY A 249 -1.76 6.58 0.02
N ALA A 250 -2.21 5.34 0.28
CA ALA A 250 -3.62 4.98 0.24
C ALA A 250 -4.46 5.86 1.15
N ASN A 251 -5.59 6.35 0.63
CA ASN A 251 -6.52 7.20 1.36
C ASN A 251 -7.43 6.34 2.25
N LEU A 252 -7.55 6.72 3.51
CA LEU A 252 -8.19 5.93 4.55
C LEU A 252 -9.34 6.69 5.21
N ILE A 253 -10.37 5.95 5.64
CA ILE A 253 -11.31 6.35 6.66
C ILE A 253 -11.00 5.56 7.93
N VAL A 254 -10.51 6.24 8.94
CA VAL A 254 -10.30 5.67 10.27
C VAL A 254 -11.58 5.84 11.08
N GLN A 255 -12.07 4.77 11.62
CA GLN A 255 -13.30 4.75 12.42
C GLN A 255 -12.97 4.63 13.90
N VAL A 256 -13.47 5.58 14.69
CA VAL A 256 -13.08 5.82 16.08
C VAL A 256 -14.29 5.75 17.00
N LYS A 257 -14.14 5.08 18.15
CA LYS A 257 -15.09 5.09 19.28
C LYS A 257 -14.32 5.34 20.57
N ASN A 258 -14.78 6.27 21.40
CA ASN A 258 -14.19 6.59 22.70
C ASN A 258 -12.66 6.84 22.63
N ASN A 259 -12.22 7.63 21.67
CA ASN A 259 -10.80 7.92 21.42
C ASN A 259 -9.93 6.69 21.10
N LYS A 260 -10.52 5.59 20.65
CA LYS A 260 -9.84 4.37 20.24
C LYS A 260 -10.14 4.09 18.78
N VAL A 261 -9.10 3.77 17.99
CA VAL A 261 -9.26 3.32 16.62
C VAL A 261 -9.86 1.91 16.65
N MET A 262 -11.01 1.75 15.99
CA MET A 262 -11.76 0.50 15.99
C MET A 262 -11.57 -0.29 14.69
N ARG A 263 -11.55 0.37 13.54
CA ARG A 263 -11.23 -0.22 12.23
C ARG A 263 -10.83 0.85 11.22
N VAL A 264 -10.22 0.40 10.12
CA VAL A 264 -9.83 1.22 8.98
C VAL A 264 -10.51 0.67 7.72
N VAL A 265 -11.09 1.56 6.91
CA VAL A 265 -11.74 1.23 5.64
C VAL A 265 -11.24 2.18 4.54
N PRO A 266 -11.33 1.83 3.25
CA PRO A 266 -10.85 2.68 2.18
C PRO A 266 -11.64 3.99 2.07
N LEU A 267 -10.94 5.07 1.72
CA LEU A 267 -11.51 6.29 1.15
C LEU A 267 -11.20 6.29 -0.35
N GLU A 268 -12.23 6.35 -1.16
CA GLU A 268 -12.09 6.34 -2.61
C GLU A 268 -11.27 7.54 -3.12
N ASN A 269 -10.22 7.25 -3.90
CA ASN A 269 -9.43 8.21 -4.65
C ASN A 269 -8.94 7.55 -5.95
N GLU A 270 -9.55 7.90 -7.08
CA GLU A 270 -9.25 7.27 -8.38
C GLU A 270 -7.79 7.47 -8.81
N ASP A 271 -7.16 8.59 -8.46
CA ASP A 271 -5.77 8.87 -8.80
C ASP A 271 -4.77 7.99 -8.01
N VAL A 272 -5.11 7.58 -6.78
CA VAL A 272 -4.17 6.92 -5.85
C VAL A 272 -4.53 5.45 -5.67
N ASN A 273 -5.53 5.15 -4.86
CA ASN A 273 -5.89 3.79 -4.44
C ASN A 273 -7.21 3.27 -5.03
N GLU A 274 -7.84 4.03 -5.95
CA GLU A 274 -9.22 3.75 -6.40
C GLU A 274 -10.16 3.61 -5.17
N CYS A 275 -10.75 2.45 -4.97
CA CYS A 275 -11.56 2.12 -3.79
C CYS A 275 -10.97 0.96 -2.95
N TRP A 276 -9.68 0.69 -3.10
CA TRP A 276 -9.01 -0.45 -2.49
C TRP A 276 -7.94 -0.03 -1.49
N ILE A 277 -7.68 -0.86 -0.47
CA ILE A 277 -6.53 -0.74 0.44
C ILE A 277 -5.89 -2.11 0.65
N ALA A 278 -4.61 -2.14 0.98
CA ALA A 278 -3.93 -3.38 1.33
C ALA A 278 -4.34 -3.86 2.73
N ASP A 279 -4.17 -5.14 3.01
CA ASP A 279 -4.52 -5.71 4.31
C ASP A 279 -3.66 -5.11 5.43
N ARG A 280 -2.40 -4.74 5.16
CA ARG A 280 -1.57 -4.00 6.13
C ARG A 280 -2.15 -2.62 6.46
N ASP A 281 -2.74 -1.90 5.50
CA ASP A 281 -3.42 -0.62 5.75
C ASP A 281 -4.67 -0.80 6.61
N ARG A 282 -5.38 -1.91 6.39
CA ARG A 282 -6.66 -2.20 7.04
C ARG A 282 -6.51 -2.66 8.48
N PHE A 283 -5.53 -3.51 8.77
CA PHE A 283 -5.46 -4.24 10.04
C PHE A 283 -4.33 -3.79 10.97
N SER A 284 -3.40 -2.94 10.51
CA SER A 284 -2.31 -2.41 11.34
C SER A 284 -2.77 -1.62 12.57
N TYR A 285 -4.03 -1.15 12.58
CA TYR A 285 -4.61 -0.44 13.72
C TYR A 285 -4.62 -1.25 15.02
N GLU A 286 -4.55 -2.57 14.97
CA GLU A 286 -4.49 -3.41 16.17
C GLU A 286 -3.27 -3.06 17.03
N ALA A 287 -2.14 -2.72 16.40
CA ALA A 287 -0.92 -2.29 17.08
C ALA A 287 -1.11 -1.00 17.90
N LEU A 288 -2.01 -0.10 17.47
CA LEU A 288 -2.29 1.14 18.21
C LEU A 288 -2.88 0.89 19.59
N ASN A 289 -3.50 -0.28 19.77
CA ASN A 289 -4.15 -0.70 21.00
C ASN A 289 -3.34 -1.73 21.80
N SER A 290 -2.09 -2.02 21.38
CA SER A 290 -1.20 -3.00 22.02
C SER A 290 -0.70 -2.52 23.40
N GLU A 291 -0.47 -3.44 24.30
CA GLU A 291 0.17 -3.18 25.60
C GLU A 291 1.67 -2.83 25.46
N GLU A 292 2.26 -3.10 24.31
CA GLU A 292 3.64 -2.72 23.99
C GLU A 292 3.81 -1.20 23.74
N ARG A 293 2.71 -0.42 23.73
CA ARG A 293 2.77 1.03 23.53
C ARG A 293 3.64 1.68 24.62
N LEU A 294 4.58 2.51 24.19
CA LEU A 294 5.35 3.36 25.10
C LEU A 294 4.49 4.59 25.43
N THR A 295 4.15 4.76 26.71
CA THR A 295 3.21 5.79 27.16
C THR A 295 3.84 6.92 27.96
N THR A 296 5.03 6.70 28.51
CA THR A 296 5.79 7.68 29.32
C THR A 296 7.25 7.66 28.91
N PRO A 297 7.98 8.80 29.01
CA PRO A 297 9.42 8.80 28.81
C PRO A 297 10.13 7.90 29.82
N MET A 298 11.20 7.23 29.39
CA MET A 298 11.97 6.34 30.25
C MET A 298 13.47 6.59 30.11
N LEU A 299 14.18 6.53 31.23
CA LEU A 299 15.65 6.58 31.29
C LEU A 299 16.20 5.30 31.90
N LYS A 300 17.30 4.80 31.36
CA LYS A 300 18.04 3.66 31.89
C LYS A 300 19.06 4.15 32.93
N GLN A 301 18.85 3.82 34.18
CA GLN A 301 19.70 4.24 35.30
C GLN A 301 20.18 3.01 36.07
N GLY A 302 21.51 2.80 36.14
CA GLY A 302 22.08 1.64 36.80
C GLY A 302 21.65 0.30 36.18
N GLY A 303 21.32 0.27 34.90
CA GLY A 303 20.82 -0.91 34.18
C GLY A 303 19.31 -1.13 34.25
N GLU A 304 18.58 -0.33 35.05
CA GLU A 304 17.13 -0.42 35.20
C GLU A 304 16.40 0.72 34.48
N TRP A 305 15.25 0.41 33.87
CA TRP A 305 14.39 1.39 33.23
C TRP A 305 13.47 2.06 34.22
N LYS A 306 13.50 3.40 34.28
CA LYS A 306 12.66 4.23 35.14
C LYS A 306 11.84 5.22 34.31
N SER A 307 10.54 5.28 34.58
CA SER A 307 9.69 6.33 34.00
C SER A 307 10.03 7.67 34.63
N VAL A 308 10.11 8.71 33.79
CA VAL A 308 10.41 10.09 34.19
C VAL A 308 9.45 11.05 33.48
N ASP A 309 9.38 12.30 33.95
CA ASP A 309 8.64 13.33 33.25
C ASP A 309 9.37 13.82 32.00
N TRP A 310 8.63 14.52 31.14
CA TRP A 310 9.16 15.02 29.87
C TRP A 310 10.30 16.02 30.01
N GLN A 311 10.26 16.86 31.00
CA GLN A 311 11.30 17.85 31.23
C GLN A 311 12.62 17.19 31.58
N THR A 312 12.59 16.26 32.53
CA THR A 312 13.75 15.45 32.93
C THR A 312 14.34 14.68 31.76
N ALA A 313 13.48 14.03 30.95
CA ALA A 313 13.94 13.26 29.81
C ALA A 313 14.61 14.14 28.72
N LEU A 314 13.98 15.27 28.36
CA LEU A 314 14.50 16.14 27.31
C LEU A 314 15.76 16.90 27.75
N GLU A 315 15.85 17.35 29.02
CA GLU A 315 17.06 17.94 29.56
C GLU A 315 18.21 16.94 29.60
N TYR A 316 17.94 15.68 29.97
CA TYR A 316 18.95 14.62 29.94
C TYR A 316 19.51 14.42 28.52
N VAL A 317 18.64 14.31 27.52
CA VAL A 317 19.04 14.17 26.10
C VAL A 317 19.82 15.40 25.63
N ALA A 318 19.29 16.61 25.87
CA ALA A 318 19.93 17.85 25.42
C ALA A 318 21.33 18.04 26.05
N ASN A 319 21.45 17.80 27.36
CA ASN A 319 22.73 17.90 28.06
C ASN A 319 23.74 16.82 27.60
N GLY A 320 23.27 15.58 27.41
CA GLY A 320 24.10 14.50 26.90
C GLY A 320 24.63 14.80 25.49
N LEU A 321 23.79 15.27 24.58
CA LEU A 321 24.21 15.67 23.23
C LEU A 321 25.20 16.84 23.25
N LYS A 322 24.98 17.87 24.14
CA LYS A 322 25.93 18.99 24.32
C LYS A 322 27.28 18.50 24.82
N GLN A 323 27.30 17.61 25.82
CA GLN A 323 28.51 17.07 26.38
C GLN A 323 29.30 16.25 25.36
N ILE A 324 28.62 15.32 24.65
CA ILE A 324 29.24 14.49 23.61
C ILE A 324 29.80 15.37 22.47
N LYS A 325 29.06 16.40 22.06
CA LYS A 325 29.55 17.38 21.08
C LYS A 325 30.81 18.11 21.55
N ALA A 326 30.87 18.50 22.84
CA ALA A 326 32.02 19.20 23.41
C ALA A 326 33.26 18.28 23.53
N ASP A 327 33.07 17.01 23.91
CA ASP A 327 34.14 16.07 24.16
C ASP A 327 34.68 15.39 22.89
N HIS A 328 33.81 15.14 21.90
CA HIS A 328 34.12 14.29 20.74
C HIS A 328 33.89 14.96 19.38
N GLY A 329 33.39 16.22 19.36
CA GLY A 329 33.03 16.91 18.13
C GLY A 329 31.60 16.58 17.63
N PRO A 330 31.01 17.44 16.78
CA PRO A 330 29.67 17.26 16.25
C PRO A 330 29.51 16.03 15.36
N GLU A 331 30.58 15.61 14.66
CA GLU A 331 30.63 14.44 13.78
C GLU A 331 30.48 13.11 14.54
N SER A 332 30.57 13.12 15.86
CA SER A 332 30.35 11.95 16.72
C SER A 332 28.86 11.69 17.00
N ILE A 333 27.97 12.56 16.54
CA ILE A 333 26.50 12.49 16.73
C ILE A 333 25.84 12.14 15.40
N GLY A 334 24.88 11.21 15.40
CA GLY A 334 24.11 10.86 14.22
C GLY A 334 22.64 10.56 14.52
N MET A 335 21.82 10.65 13.48
CA MET A 335 20.39 10.35 13.54
C MET A 335 19.99 9.39 12.43
N LEU A 336 19.40 8.26 12.79
CA LEU A 336 18.76 7.32 11.88
C LEU A 336 17.25 7.51 11.92
N VAL A 337 16.66 7.78 10.77
CA VAL A 337 15.24 8.13 10.68
C VAL A 337 14.48 7.13 9.81
N SER A 338 13.25 6.84 10.18
CA SER A 338 12.39 5.96 9.38
C SER A 338 11.71 6.73 8.26
N PRO A 339 11.67 6.23 7.03
CA PRO A 339 10.89 6.81 5.94
C PRO A 339 9.38 6.63 6.11
N HIS A 340 8.91 6.01 7.20
CA HIS A 340 7.51 5.98 7.64
C HIS A 340 7.12 7.16 8.54
N SER A 341 8.07 8.06 8.86
CA SER A 341 7.83 9.29 9.60
C SER A 341 7.24 10.38 8.70
N THR A 342 6.56 11.36 9.29
CA THR A 342 6.00 12.48 8.51
C THR A 342 7.08 13.38 7.93
N LEU A 343 6.74 14.12 6.88
CA LEU A 343 7.66 15.06 6.23
C LEU A 343 8.21 16.09 7.21
N GLU A 344 7.35 16.58 8.11
CA GLU A 344 7.67 17.55 9.15
C GLU A 344 8.68 16.96 10.14
N GLU A 345 8.52 15.73 10.54
CA GLU A 345 9.44 15.02 11.43
C GLU A 345 10.81 14.80 10.79
N LEU A 346 10.83 14.36 9.53
CA LEU A 346 12.07 14.17 8.75
C LEU A 346 12.82 15.49 8.55
N HIS A 347 12.10 16.57 8.25
CA HIS A 347 12.71 17.89 8.09
C HIS A 347 13.32 18.41 9.40
N LEU A 348 12.57 18.31 10.51
CA LEU A 348 13.07 18.77 11.81
C LEU A 348 14.24 17.91 12.31
N ALA A 349 14.25 16.60 12.01
CA ALA A 349 15.37 15.72 12.28
C ALA A 349 16.62 16.15 11.52
N ALA A 350 16.50 16.43 10.21
CA ALA A 350 17.60 16.93 9.38
C ALA A 350 18.10 18.31 9.86
N LYS A 351 17.18 19.21 10.19
CA LYS A 351 17.47 20.54 10.71
C LYS A 351 18.18 20.49 12.08
N LEU A 352 17.74 19.61 12.99
CA LEU A 352 18.35 19.40 14.29
C LEU A 352 19.78 18.87 14.16
N THR A 353 19.99 17.82 13.37
CA THR A 353 21.30 17.21 13.16
C THR A 353 22.29 18.21 12.59
N ARG A 354 21.91 18.96 11.54
CA ARG A 354 22.78 19.99 10.95
C ARG A 354 22.98 21.21 11.86
N GLY A 355 21.98 21.57 12.62
CA GLY A 355 22.10 22.61 13.66
C GLY A 355 23.12 22.25 14.76
N LEU A 356 23.26 20.97 15.07
CA LEU A 356 24.32 20.48 15.96
C LEU A 356 25.72 20.54 15.32
N GLY A 357 25.81 20.73 14.02
CA GLY A 357 27.05 20.74 13.25
C GLY A 357 27.42 19.39 12.64
N SER A 358 26.55 18.41 12.71
CA SER A 358 26.71 17.10 12.08
C SER A 358 25.91 17.00 10.79
N ASP A 359 26.36 16.21 9.82
CA ASP A 359 25.59 15.83 8.64
C ASP A 359 25.26 14.31 8.63
N ASN A 360 25.43 13.66 9.78
CA ASN A 360 25.17 12.23 9.98
C ASN A 360 23.68 11.99 10.20
N ILE A 361 22.90 12.03 9.14
CA ILE A 361 21.47 11.68 9.14
C ILE A 361 21.18 10.84 7.92
N ASP A 362 20.45 9.71 8.08
CA ASP A 362 20.03 8.91 6.93
C ASP A 362 18.72 8.16 7.22
N TYR A 363 17.88 8.04 6.17
CA TYR A 363 16.66 7.22 6.15
C TYR A 363 16.86 5.88 5.43
N ARG A 364 17.97 5.70 4.69
CA ARG A 364 18.26 4.57 3.81
C ARG A 364 18.83 3.36 4.58
N LEU A 365 18.10 2.91 5.59
CA LEU A 365 18.56 1.88 6.53
C LEU A 365 18.85 0.52 5.87
N ARG A 366 18.10 0.17 4.81
CA ARG A 366 18.22 -1.11 4.08
C ARG A 366 19.12 -1.05 2.85
N HIS A 367 19.62 0.12 2.47
CA HIS A 367 20.49 0.27 1.31
C HIS A 367 21.88 -0.32 1.56
N ALA A 368 22.46 -0.94 0.52
CA ALA A 368 23.85 -1.37 0.51
C ALA A 368 24.78 -0.39 -0.23
N GLU A 369 24.23 0.40 -1.17
CA GLU A 369 24.91 1.47 -1.88
C GLU A 369 24.36 2.84 -1.49
N PHE A 370 25.22 3.81 -1.26
CA PHE A 370 24.88 5.16 -0.78
C PHE A 370 25.39 6.26 -1.73
N SER A 371 25.09 6.14 -3.00
CA SER A 371 25.50 7.14 -4.00
C SER A 371 24.90 8.51 -3.66
N PRO A 372 25.70 9.60 -3.72
CA PRO A 372 25.19 10.95 -3.56
C PRO A 372 24.20 11.27 -4.67
N SER A 373 23.05 11.83 -4.32
CA SER A 373 22.09 12.34 -5.30
C SER A 373 21.41 13.59 -4.74
N ALA A 374 21.43 14.67 -5.49
CA ALA A 374 20.64 15.87 -5.19
C ALA A 374 19.19 15.76 -5.67
N ALA A 375 18.92 14.78 -6.54
CA ALA A 375 17.63 14.56 -7.15
C ALA A 375 16.74 13.68 -6.26
N VAL A 376 15.45 13.93 -6.29
CA VAL A 376 14.42 13.13 -5.61
C VAL A 376 13.99 11.99 -6.52
N ARG A 377 14.33 10.74 -6.16
CA ARG A 377 13.92 9.54 -6.88
C ARG A 377 12.43 9.27 -6.66
N TRP A 378 11.69 8.96 -7.72
CA TRP A 378 10.24 8.86 -7.70
C TRP A 378 9.72 7.79 -8.70
N LEU A 379 8.42 7.60 -8.78
CA LEU A 379 7.78 6.59 -9.65
C LEU A 379 8.01 6.81 -11.15
N GLY A 380 8.45 8.01 -11.56
CA GLY A 380 8.66 8.34 -12.98
C GLY A 380 7.36 8.66 -13.73
N THR A 381 6.22 8.36 -13.17
CA THR A 381 4.89 8.55 -13.75
C THR A 381 3.82 8.72 -12.66
N SER A 382 2.56 8.99 -13.03
CA SER A 382 1.47 8.99 -12.06
C SER A 382 1.03 7.57 -11.69
N ILE A 383 0.55 7.38 -10.46
CA ILE A 383 0.03 6.09 -9.99
C ILE A 383 -1.13 5.61 -10.88
N ALA A 384 -2.04 6.51 -11.26
CA ALA A 384 -3.17 6.19 -12.13
C ALA A 384 -2.72 5.66 -13.50
N SER A 385 -1.61 6.17 -14.05
CA SER A 385 -1.12 5.74 -15.37
C SER A 385 -0.61 4.30 -15.42
N LEU A 386 -0.26 3.71 -14.26
CA LEU A 386 0.13 2.30 -14.18
C LEU A 386 -0.95 1.35 -14.72
N SER A 387 -2.22 1.74 -14.57
CA SER A 387 -3.36 0.96 -15.11
C SER A 387 -3.45 0.99 -16.64
N HIS A 388 -2.72 1.91 -17.30
CA HIS A 388 -2.80 2.13 -18.74
C HIS A 388 -1.50 1.76 -19.49
N LEU A 389 -0.54 1.15 -18.81
CA LEU A 389 0.71 0.70 -19.42
C LEU A 389 0.44 -0.35 -20.51
N GLN A 390 1.21 -0.28 -21.57
CA GLN A 390 1.24 -1.29 -22.64
C GLN A 390 2.43 -2.23 -22.50
N ARG A 391 3.54 -1.73 -21.90
CA ARG A 391 4.75 -2.49 -21.62
C ARG A 391 5.31 -2.06 -20.27
N VAL A 392 5.77 -3.02 -19.50
CA VAL A 392 6.48 -2.75 -18.25
C VAL A 392 7.61 -3.75 -18.06
N LEU A 393 8.74 -3.27 -17.57
CA LEU A 393 9.83 -4.08 -17.03
C LEU A 393 9.92 -3.79 -15.53
N VAL A 394 9.73 -4.80 -14.70
CA VAL A 394 9.91 -4.72 -13.23
C VAL A 394 11.23 -5.39 -12.88
N VAL A 395 12.08 -4.67 -12.15
CA VAL A 395 13.41 -5.15 -11.75
C VAL A 395 13.51 -5.16 -10.23
N GLY A 396 13.82 -6.30 -9.64
CA GLY A 396 14.12 -6.42 -8.22
C GLY A 396 12.93 -6.09 -7.31
N SER A 397 11.75 -6.63 -7.57
CA SER A 397 10.57 -6.52 -6.71
C SER A 397 9.78 -7.81 -6.67
N ASN A 398 9.29 -8.17 -5.50
CA ASN A 398 8.11 -9.00 -5.35
C ASN A 398 6.88 -8.07 -5.36
N LEU A 399 6.51 -7.59 -6.55
CA LEU A 399 5.56 -6.51 -6.76
C LEU A 399 4.26 -6.70 -5.97
N ARG A 400 3.76 -7.93 -5.90
CA ARG A 400 2.54 -8.29 -5.18
C ARG A 400 2.68 -8.03 -3.67
N LYS A 401 3.82 -8.41 -3.08
CA LYS A 401 4.04 -8.32 -1.63
C LYS A 401 4.61 -6.96 -1.22
N ASP A 402 5.49 -6.39 -2.02
CA ASP A 402 6.09 -5.09 -1.74
C ASP A 402 5.06 -3.96 -1.89
N HIS A 403 4.30 -3.96 -3.01
CA HIS A 403 3.39 -2.88 -3.41
C HIS A 403 2.04 -3.41 -3.92
N PRO A 404 1.16 -3.92 -3.05
CA PRO A 404 -0.10 -4.56 -3.45
C PRO A 404 -0.98 -3.71 -4.36
N LEU A 405 -1.06 -2.40 -4.11
CA LEU A 405 -1.90 -1.50 -4.91
C LEU A 405 -1.27 -1.14 -6.26
N PHE A 406 0.06 -1.05 -6.36
CA PHE A 406 0.72 -0.93 -7.67
C PHE A 406 0.59 -2.24 -8.47
N ALA A 407 0.72 -3.38 -7.81
CA ALA A 407 0.48 -4.69 -8.43
C ALA A 407 -0.94 -4.78 -9.01
N GLN A 408 -1.94 -4.31 -8.27
CA GLN A 408 -3.33 -4.27 -8.71
C GLN A 408 -3.50 -3.41 -9.98
N ARG A 409 -2.87 -2.22 -10.04
CA ARG A 409 -2.93 -1.35 -11.22
C ARG A 409 -2.25 -1.97 -12.44
N ILE A 410 -1.06 -2.53 -12.26
CA ILE A 410 -0.33 -3.23 -13.34
C ILE A 410 -1.10 -4.48 -13.80
N ARG A 411 -1.77 -5.19 -12.88
CA ARG A 411 -2.67 -6.31 -13.21
C ARG A 411 -3.83 -5.86 -14.10
N GLN A 412 -4.44 -4.70 -13.82
CA GLN A 412 -5.45 -4.15 -14.71
C GLN A 412 -4.89 -3.90 -16.12
N ALA A 413 -3.68 -3.31 -16.23
CA ALA A 413 -3.02 -3.12 -17.51
C ALA A 413 -2.74 -4.47 -18.23
N ALA A 414 -2.23 -5.47 -17.49
CA ALA A 414 -1.93 -6.80 -18.03
C ALA A 414 -3.19 -7.50 -18.58
N ARG A 415 -4.33 -7.37 -17.90
CA ARG A 415 -5.63 -7.89 -18.37
C ARG A 415 -6.11 -7.21 -19.66
N ARG A 416 -5.61 -6.00 -19.95
CA ARG A 416 -5.88 -5.24 -21.17
C ARG A 416 -4.84 -5.46 -22.28
N GLY A 417 -3.88 -6.37 -22.05
CA GLY A 417 -2.86 -6.74 -23.02
C GLY A 417 -1.49 -6.09 -22.81
N CYS A 418 -1.25 -5.43 -21.67
CA CYS A 418 0.09 -5.01 -21.29
C CYS A 418 1.01 -6.23 -21.17
N LYS A 419 2.17 -6.17 -21.81
CA LYS A 419 3.21 -7.18 -21.64
C LYS A 419 4.07 -6.83 -20.44
N VAL A 420 4.05 -7.70 -19.44
CA VAL A 420 4.82 -7.56 -18.20
C VAL A 420 6.11 -8.37 -18.33
N ASN A 421 7.24 -7.71 -18.19
CA ASN A 421 8.56 -8.33 -18.20
C ASN A 421 9.18 -8.17 -16.81
N VAL A 422 9.96 -9.15 -16.37
CA VAL A 422 10.47 -9.20 -14.99
C VAL A 422 11.92 -9.64 -14.96
N VAL A 423 12.73 -8.97 -14.12
CA VAL A 423 14.04 -9.42 -13.65
C VAL A 423 13.96 -9.53 -12.13
N ALA A 424 14.03 -10.74 -11.59
CA ALA A 424 13.85 -11.00 -10.16
C ALA A 424 14.69 -12.19 -9.68
N SER A 425 14.82 -12.34 -8.37
CA SER A 425 15.46 -13.49 -7.72
C SER A 425 14.45 -14.29 -6.90
N GLY A 426 14.84 -15.55 -6.64
CA GLY A 426 14.08 -16.46 -5.79
C GLY A 426 13.27 -17.50 -6.58
N THR A 427 13.34 -18.75 -6.12
CA THR A 427 12.56 -19.86 -6.70
C THR A 427 11.07 -19.66 -6.49
N GLU A 428 10.67 -18.97 -5.43
CA GLU A 428 9.27 -18.62 -5.13
C GLU A 428 8.64 -17.75 -6.22
N LEU A 429 9.41 -16.83 -6.81
CA LEU A 429 8.92 -15.94 -7.87
C LEU A 429 8.92 -16.60 -9.27
N SER A 430 9.44 -17.81 -9.40
CA SER A 430 9.42 -18.55 -10.66
C SER A 430 8.04 -19.08 -11.03
N SER A 431 7.10 -19.20 -10.08
CA SER A 431 5.73 -19.61 -10.35
C SER A 431 4.89 -18.43 -10.89
N VAL A 432 4.02 -18.69 -11.83
CA VAL A 432 3.08 -17.69 -12.38
C VAL A 432 2.15 -17.15 -11.27
N ASP A 433 1.78 -18.00 -10.32
CA ASP A 433 0.89 -17.65 -9.21
C ASP A 433 1.52 -16.65 -8.24
N ALA A 434 2.85 -16.64 -8.11
CA ALA A 434 3.56 -15.70 -7.26
C ALA A 434 3.32 -14.22 -7.64
N TRP A 435 3.09 -13.95 -8.93
CA TRP A 435 2.85 -12.58 -9.42
C TRP A 435 1.37 -12.18 -9.37
N ALA A 436 0.46 -13.15 -9.34
CA ALA A 436 -0.99 -12.94 -9.43
C ALA A 436 -1.41 -12.06 -10.63
N LEU A 437 -0.62 -12.10 -11.70
CA LEU A 437 -0.85 -11.41 -12.97
C LEU A 437 -0.09 -12.13 -14.10
N PRO A 438 -0.52 -12.01 -15.37
CA PRO A 438 0.20 -12.60 -16.50
C PRO A 438 1.58 -11.95 -16.68
N VAL A 439 2.66 -12.70 -16.49
CA VAL A 439 4.02 -12.31 -16.83
C VAL A 439 4.34 -12.83 -18.22
N THR A 440 4.83 -11.96 -19.13
CA THR A 440 5.11 -12.31 -20.52
C THR A 440 6.51 -12.89 -20.67
N ASN A 441 7.51 -12.21 -20.12
CA ASN A 441 8.91 -12.63 -20.15
C ASN A 441 9.52 -12.47 -18.76
N CYS A 442 10.35 -13.41 -18.35
CA CYS A 442 11.02 -13.37 -17.06
C CYS A 442 12.49 -13.80 -17.17
N LEU A 443 13.35 -13.11 -16.40
CA LEU A 443 14.73 -13.48 -16.14
C LEU A 443 14.87 -13.68 -14.64
N PHE A 444 14.88 -14.94 -14.20
CA PHE A 444 15.13 -15.28 -12.81
C PHE A 444 16.61 -15.62 -12.61
N SER A 445 17.28 -14.87 -11.75
CA SER A 445 18.67 -15.07 -11.39
C SER A 445 18.96 -14.55 -9.99
N PRO A 446 20.05 -14.97 -9.34
CA PRO A 446 20.51 -14.33 -8.11
C PRO A 446 20.65 -12.80 -8.28
N ALA A 447 20.44 -12.05 -7.20
CA ALA A 447 20.49 -10.58 -7.26
C ALA A 447 21.85 -10.07 -7.78
N ALA A 448 22.95 -10.70 -7.40
CA ALA A 448 24.30 -10.37 -7.87
C ALA A 448 24.44 -10.36 -9.42
N GLU A 449 23.57 -11.08 -10.13
CA GLU A 449 23.60 -11.14 -11.59
C GLU A 449 22.71 -10.08 -12.27
N TRP A 450 21.91 -9.29 -11.54
CA TRP A 450 20.93 -8.40 -12.17
C TRP A 450 21.56 -7.31 -13.03
N VAL A 451 22.73 -6.80 -12.67
CA VAL A 451 23.47 -5.84 -13.51
C VAL A 451 23.81 -6.49 -14.86
N GLN A 452 24.28 -7.75 -14.84
CA GLN A 452 24.57 -8.49 -16.07
C GLN A 452 23.28 -8.75 -16.89
N LYS A 453 22.16 -9.10 -16.23
CA LYS A 453 20.88 -9.33 -16.94
C LYS A 453 20.35 -8.05 -17.60
N LEU A 454 20.52 -6.90 -16.95
CA LEU A 454 20.16 -5.61 -17.58
C LEU A 454 21.14 -5.24 -18.71
N ALA A 455 22.44 -5.56 -18.59
CA ALA A 455 23.42 -5.40 -19.67
C ALA A 455 23.05 -6.30 -20.88
N ASP A 456 22.62 -7.53 -20.63
CA ASP A 456 22.15 -8.45 -21.68
C ASP A 456 20.91 -7.87 -22.44
N ILE A 457 19.97 -7.29 -21.69
CA ILE A 457 18.80 -6.59 -22.27
C ILE A 457 19.23 -5.35 -23.05
N ALA A 458 20.17 -4.54 -22.49
CA ALA A 458 20.69 -3.35 -23.18
C ALA A 458 21.39 -3.72 -24.50
N SER A 459 22.20 -4.78 -24.49
CA SER A 459 22.85 -5.29 -25.71
C SER A 459 21.85 -5.81 -26.74
N ALA A 460 20.76 -6.44 -26.30
CA ALA A 460 19.68 -6.86 -27.18
C ALA A 460 18.93 -5.68 -27.79
N VAL A 461 18.65 -4.60 -27.02
CA VAL A 461 18.05 -3.35 -27.52
C VAL A 461 19.00 -2.66 -28.51
N ALA A 462 20.30 -2.60 -28.19
CA ALA A 462 21.31 -2.05 -29.07
C ALA A 462 21.35 -2.76 -30.43
N LEU A 463 21.34 -4.09 -30.43
CA LEU A 463 21.29 -4.91 -31.62
C LEU A 463 20.03 -4.65 -32.46
N GLU A 464 18.87 -4.56 -31.84
CA GLU A 464 17.58 -4.32 -32.53
C GLU A 464 17.53 -2.94 -33.17
N LYS A 465 18.17 -1.94 -32.55
CA LYS A 465 18.22 -0.56 -33.05
C LYS A 465 19.48 -0.20 -33.86
N GLY A 466 20.43 -1.10 -33.99
CA GLY A 466 21.69 -0.83 -34.69
C GLY A 466 22.60 0.17 -33.95
N LEU A 467 22.58 0.16 -32.61
CA LEU A 467 23.35 1.03 -31.74
C LEU A 467 24.48 0.27 -31.04
N ASN A 468 25.37 1.00 -30.37
CA ASN A 468 26.35 0.40 -29.45
C ASN A 468 25.74 0.28 -28.04
N SER A 469 25.94 -0.87 -27.42
CA SER A 469 25.56 -1.06 -26.01
C SER A 469 26.50 -0.25 -25.10
N PRO A 470 25.98 0.30 -23.97
CA PRO A 470 26.81 1.02 -23.00
C PRO A 470 27.80 0.10 -22.27
N VAL A 471 27.45 -1.19 -22.18
CA VAL A 471 28.26 -2.25 -21.57
C VAL A 471 28.05 -3.54 -22.37
N GLU A 472 29.09 -4.36 -22.49
CA GLU A 472 29.01 -5.63 -23.21
C GLU A 472 28.20 -6.67 -22.44
N GLY A 473 27.11 -7.17 -23.03
CA GLY A 473 26.23 -8.18 -22.48
C GLY A 473 26.01 -9.34 -23.45
N CYS A 474 25.55 -10.47 -22.94
CA CYS A 474 25.19 -11.64 -23.73
C CYS A 474 23.75 -11.51 -24.28
N VAL A 475 23.61 -11.51 -25.60
CA VAL A 475 22.29 -11.40 -26.25
C VAL A 475 21.56 -12.75 -26.22
N THR A 476 20.99 -13.09 -25.07
CA THR A 476 20.20 -14.31 -24.88
C THR A 476 18.80 -14.19 -25.50
N ASP A 477 18.13 -15.32 -25.75
CA ASP A 477 16.77 -15.28 -26.33
C ASP A 477 15.76 -14.61 -25.39
N ALA A 478 15.91 -14.75 -24.08
CA ALA A 478 15.08 -14.05 -23.10
C ALA A 478 15.34 -12.53 -23.13
N ALA A 479 16.60 -12.10 -23.22
CA ALA A 479 16.95 -10.68 -23.35
C ALA A 479 16.38 -10.08 -24.66
N LYS A 480 16.46 -10.81 -25.78
CA LYS A 480 15.83 -10.41 -27.07
C LYS A 480 14.31 -10.25 -26.93
N ALA A 481 13.63 -11.21 -26.27
CA ALA A 481 12.18 -11.15 -26.09
C ALA A 481 11.75 -9.93 -25.25
N ILE A 482 12.51 -9.60 -24.20
CA ILE A 482 12.27 -8.40 -23.39
C ILE A 482 12.55 -7.15 -24.21
N ALA A 483 13.69 -7.07 -24.92
CA ALA A 483 14.05 -5.93 -25.78
C ALA A 483 12.95 -5.65 -26.82
N ALA A 484 12.52 -6.66 -27.57
CA ALA A 484 11.46 -6.56 -28.56
C ALA A 484 10.13 -6.13 -27.91
N SER A 485 9.84 -6.58 -26.70
CA SER A 485 8.68 -6.12 -25.95
C SER A 485 8.75 -4.62 -25.64
N LEU A 486 9.91 -4.11 -25.16
CA LEU A 486 10.10 -2.71 -24.75
C LEU A 486 10.19 -1.73 -25.94
N VAL A 487 10.68 -2.17 -27.09
CA VAL A 487 10.72 -1.34 -28.31
C VAL A 487 9.30 -1.02 -28.80
N GLY A 488 8.36 -1.97 -28.66
CA GLY A 488 6.96 -1.78 -29.07
C GLY A 488 6.12 -1.03 -28.02
N GLY A 489 4.99 -0.46 -28.48
CA GLY A 489 4.02 0.25 -27.63
C GLY A 489 4.42 1.69 -27.30
N GLU A 490 3.49 2.46 -26.79
CA GLU A 490 3.65 3.90 -26.50
C GLU A 490 3.79 4.19 -25.01
N ARG A 491 2.89 3.62 -24.18
CA ARG A 491 2.89 3.82 -22.71
C ARG A 491 3.72 2.72 -22.06
N LYS A 492 4.94 3.06 -21.69
CA LYS A 492 5.96 2.09 -21.24
C LYS A 492 6.70 2.57 -20.02
N ALA A 493 7.07 1.63 -19.14
CA ALA A 493 7.84 1.93 -17.93
C ALA A 493 8.88 0.84 -17.61
N ILE A 494 9.99 1.25 -17.03
CA ILE A 494 10.95 0.40 -16.31
C ILE A 494 10.85 0.79 -14.85
N LEU A 495 10.47 -0.15 -13.99
CA LEU A 495 10.21 0.10 -12.58
C LEU A 495 11.23 -0.67 -11.73
N LEU A 496 12.07 0.08 -11.01
CA LEU A 496 13.05 -0.45 -10.06
C LEU A 496 12.37 -0.65 -8.71
N GLY A 497 12.31 -1.89 -8.21
CA GLY A 497 11.68 -2.23 -6.94
C GLY A 497 12.62 -2.07 -5.74
N ASN A 498 12.14 -2.46 -4.55
CA ASN A 498 12.87 -2.31 -3.30
C ASN A 498 14.23 -3.02 -3.33
N ALA A 499 14.29 -4.27 -3.81
CA ALA A 499 15.55 -4.99 -3.88
C ALA A 499 16.54 -4.37 -4.89
N ALA A 500 16.07 -3.76 -5.98
CA ALA A 500 16.94 -3.04 -6.91
C ALA A 500 17.46 -1.73 -6.29
N ALA A 501 16.64 -1.02 -5.52
CA ALA A 501 17.04 0.20 -4.81
C ALA A 501 18.02 -0.08 -3.67
N HIS A 502 17.90 -1.23 -3.01
CA HIS A 502 18.76 -1.65 -1.89
C HIS A 502 20.01 -2.43 -2.35
N HIS A 503 20.16 -2.66 -3.66
CA HIS A 503 21.27 -3.44 -4.22
C HIS A 503 22.62 -2.77 -4.02
N ALA A 504 23.67 -3.56 -3.88
CA ALA A 504 25.06 -3.06 -3.75
C ALA A 504 25.56 -2.31 -5.01
N ASN A 505 24.92 -2.55 -6.17
CA ASN A 505 25.20 -1.87 -7.44
C ASN A 505 23.93 -1.16 -7.97
N ALA A 506 23.16 -0.51 -7.09
CA ALA A 506 21.92 0.17 -7.45
C ALA A 506 22.11 1.27 -8.50
N SER A 507 23.25 1.98 -8.45
CA SER A 507 23.62 3.00 -9.45
C SER A 507 23.84 2.41 -10.86
N SER A 508 24.45 1.23 -10.96
CA SER A 508 24.64 0.52 -12.23
C SER A 508 23.31 0.01 -12.80
N LEU A 509 22.41 -0.50 -11.92
CA LEU A 509 21.06 -0.89 -12.33
C LEU A 509 20.27 0.32 -12.86
N LEU A 510 20.37 1.47 -12.19
CA LEU A 510 19.71 2.70 -12.63
C LEU A 510 20.28 3.20 -13.97
N ALA A 511 21.62 3.19 -14.14
CA ALA A 511 22.29 3.62 -15.36
C ALA A 511 21.85 2.78 -16.56
N LEU A 512 21.81 1.45 -16.42
CA LEU A 512 21.35 0.54 -17.46
C LEU A 512 19.84 0.71 -17.75
N ALA A 513 19.02 0.84 -16.71
CA ALA A 513 17.59 1.11 -16.86
C ALA A 513 17.36 2.45 -17.56
N GLY A 514 18.14 3.48 -17.23
CA GLY A 514 18.10 4.80 -17.84
C GLY A 514 18.42 4.73 -19.35
N TRP A 515 19.54 4.06 -19.71
CA TRP A 515 19.92 3.88 -21.11
C TRP A 515 18.86 3.09 -21.89
N ILE A 516 18.35 1.96 -21.35
CA ILE A 516 17.29 1.19 -21.98
C ILE A 516 16.04 2.07 -22.16
N GLY A 517 15.70 2.86 -21.12
CA GLY A 517 14.55 3.78 -21.15
C GLY A 517 14.68 4.82 -22.26
N GLU A 518 15.83 5.47 -22.37
CA GLU A 518 16.13 6.44 -23.42
C GLU A 518 16.00 5.83 -24.83
N GLN A 519 16.60 4.65 -25.03
CA GLN A 519 16.58 4.00 -26.34
C GLN A 519 15.20 3.44 -26.71
N THR A 520 14.39 3.03 -25.75
CA THR A 520 13.08 2.43 -26.01
C THR A 520 11.91 3.40 -25.85
N GLY A 521 12.12 4.58 -25.25
CA GLY A 521 11.07 5.52 -24.87
C GLY A 521 10.27 5.09 -23.63
N CYS A 522 10.84 4.23 -22.78
CA CYS A 522 10.26 3.89 -21.50
C CYS A 522 10.57 4.97 -20.45
N THR A 523 9.59 5.32 -19.63
CA THR A 523 9.87 6.08 -18.40
C THR A 523 10.55 5.16 -17.39
N VAL A 524 11.55 5.69 -16.68
CA VAL A 524 12.23 4.95 -15.60
C VAL A 524 11.74 5.48 -14.27
N GLY A 525 11.40 4.60 -13.34
CA GLY A 525 10.88 4.97 -12.04
C GLY A 525 11.24 3.99 -10.94
N TYR A 526 11.06 4.43 -9.70
CA TYR A 526 11.22 3.62 -8.50
C TYR A 526 9.87 3.28 -7.88
N LEU A 527 9.69 2.03 -7.53
CA LEU A 527 8.67 1.59 -6.59
C LEU A 527 9.24 1.83 -5.18
N THR A 528 9.09 3.04 -4.66
CA THR A 528 9.72 3.44 -3.39
C THR A 528 9.09 2.70 -2.21
N GLU A 529 9.91 2.35 -1.21
CA GLU A 529 9.56 1.39 -0.16
C GLU A 529 8.44 1.88 0.77
N ALA A 530 8.62 3.05 1.38
CA ALA A 530 7.81 3.54 2.49
C ALA A 530 6.96 4.75 2.12
N ALA A 531 5.96 5.04 2.94
CA ALA A 531 4.99 6.13 2.73
C ALA A 531 5.63 7.49 2.42
N ASN A 532 6.82 7.73 2.93
CA ASN A 532 7.51 9.01 2.79
C ASN A 532 8.96 8.89 2.31
N SER A 533 9.31 7.83 1.58
CA SER A 533 10.66 7.70 0.98
C SER A 533 10.99 8.86 0.03
N VAL A 534 10.00 9.33 -0.72
CA VAL A 534 10.12 10.52 -1.59
C VAL A 534 10.24 11.79 -0.74
N GLY A 535 9.44 11.91 0.30
CA GLY A 535 9.50 13.04 1.24
C GLY A 535 10.79 13.10 2.04
N ALA A 536 11.40 11.96 2.39
CA ALA A 536 12.69 11.92 3.09
C ALA A 536 13.82 12.52 2.25
N GLN A 537 13.83 12.20 0.95
CA GLN A 537 14.76 12.82 -0.01
C GLN A 537 14.46 14.33 -0.16
N PHE A 538 13.19 14.69 -0.27
CA PHE A 538 12.76 16.08 -0.40
C PHE A 538 13.10 16.92 0.85
N ALA A 539 12.98 16.33 2.05
CA ALA A 539 13.41 16.92 3.33
C ALA A 539 14.92 16.87 3.55
N GLU A 540 15.67 16.27 2.61
CA GLU A 540 17.13 16.10 2.70
C GLU A 540 17.55 15.33 3.98
N ALA A 541 16.76 14.32 4.38
CA ALA A 541 17.05 13.46 5.53
C ALA A 541 18.11 12.40 5.19
N MET A 542 19.19 12.82 4.55
CA MET A 542 20.35 12.00 4.16
C MET A 542 21.62 12.87 4.13
N PRO A 543 22.83 12.31 4.22
CA PRO A 543 24.08 13.07 4.16
C PRO A 543 24.21 13.86 2.85
N LYS A 544 24.68 15.13 2.94
CA LYS A 544 24.90 15.99 1.77
C LYS A 544 26.30 15.88 1.20
N SER A 545 27.34 15.82 2.06
CA SER A 545 28.74 15.88 1.61
C SER A 545 29.67 14.97 2.37
N GLN A 546 29.82 15.15 3.67
CA GLN A 546 30.83 14.43 4.50
C GLN A 546 30.19 13.64 5.65
N GLY A 547 28.87 13.62 5.74
CA GLY A 547 28.13 12.87 6.77
C GLY A 547 28.25 11.36 6.54
N LEU A 548 28.19 10.61 7.63
CA LEU A 548 28.09 9.16 7.60
C LEU A 548 26.71 8.74 7.10
N ASN A 549 26.67 7.77 6.19
CA ASN A 549 25.45 7.12 5.77
C ASN A 549 24.95 6.12 6.84
N ALA A 550 23.76 5.54 6.64
CA ALA A 550 23.16 4.60 7.60
C ALA A 550 24.05 3.39 7.91
N GLY A 551 24.68 2.80 6.91
CA GLY A 551 25.62 1.68 7.10
C GLY A 551 26.84 2.07 7.94
N ASP A 552 27.44 3.22 7.65
CA ASP A 552 28.60 3.74 8.42
C ASP A 552 28.21 4.09 9.86
N MET A 553 27.03 4.67 10.10
CA MET A 553 26.53 4.99 11.43
C MET A 553 26.30 3.73 12.28
N LEU A 554 25.82 2.66 11.67
CA LEU A 554 25.59 1.37 12.32
C LEU A 554 26.89 0.53 12.50
N ASN A 555 28.04 0.99 12.02
CA ASN A 555 29.34 0.34 12.25
C ASN A 555 30.03 0.75 13.58
N GLY A 556 29.31 1.37 14.52
CA GLY A 556 29.80 1.69 15.86
C GLY A 556 30.75 2.87 15.93
N ARG A 557 30.74 3.76 14.93
CA ARG A 557 31.63 4.96 14.87
C ARG A 557 31.13 6.13 15.71
N LEU A 558 29.81 6.16 16.01
CA LEU A 558 29.18 7.28 16.69
C LEU A 558 29.21 7.15 18.22
N LYS A 559 29.27 8.28 18.90
CA LYS A 559 29.18 8.39 20.36
C LYS A 559 27.76 8.65 20.82
N ALA A 560 26.94 9.33 20.01
CA ALA A 560 25.52 9.48 20.25
C ALA A 560 24.73 9.13 18.99
N VAL A 561 23.66 8.36 19.17
CA VAL A 561 22.73 7.98 18.09
C VAL A 561 21.30 8.27 18.52
N VAL A 562 20.57 9.00 17.69
CA VAL A 562 19.12 9.20 17.85
C VAL A 562 18.39 8.37 16.80
N LEU A 563 17.49 7.55 17.25
CA LEU A 563 16.65 6.67 16.41
C LEU A 563 15.23 7.25 16.35
N LEU A 564 14.77 7.64 15.16
CA LEU A 564 13.41 8.16 14.97
C LEU A 564 12.55 7.12 14.27
N ASN A 565 11.60 6.57 15.01
CA ASN A 565 10.56 5.65 14.51
C ASN A 565 11.13 4.43 13.76
N ASN A 566 12.27 3.91 14.19
CA ASN A 566 12.86 2.70 13.58
C ASN A 566 13.35 1.70 14.63
N GLU A 567 13.45 0.46 14.21
CA GLU A 567 13.95 -0.68 14.96
C GLU A 567 15.11 -1.28 14.13
N PRO A 568 16.36 -0.84 14.33
CA PRO A 568 17.48 -1.18 13.44
C PRO A 568 17.71 -2.68 13.24
N GLU A 569 17.33 -3.52 14.20
CA GLU A 569 17.37 -4.98 14.08
C GLU A 569 16.49 -5.49 12.92
N PHE A 570 15.35 -4.83 12.65
CA PHE A 570 14.40 -5.22 11.61
C PHE A 570 14.43 -4.30 10.40
N ASP A 571 14.85 -3.05 10.59
CA ASP A 571 14.73 -1.99 9.59
C ASP A 571 16.05 -1.71 8.85
N SER A 572 17.18 -2.32 9.26
CA SER A 572 18.48 -2.08 8.62
C SER A 572 19.01 -3.29 7.87
N ALA A 573 19.93 -3.03 6.92
CA ALA A 573 20.68 -4.06 6.23
C ALA A 573 21.60 -4.87 7.17
N MET A 574 21.98 -4.29 8.32
CA MET A 574 22.82 -4.96 9.32
C MET A 574 22.03 -5.93 10.23
N GLY A 575 20.69 -5.82 10.25
CA GLY A 575 19.83 -6.72 10.99
C GLY A 575 20.27 -6.91 12.44
N GLY A 576 20.39 -8.17 12.88
CA GLY A 576 20.78 -8.56 14.23
C GLY A 576 22.18 -8.10 14.70
N ALA A 577 23.05 -7.57 13.81
CA ALA A 577 24.33 -6.98 14.20
C ALA A 577 24.19 -5.54 14.71
N SER A 578 23.10 -4.84 14.39
CA SER A 578 22.85 -3.44 14.76
C SER A 578 22.86 -3.21 16.29
N PRO A 579 22.27 -4.05 17.15
CA PRO A 579 22.30 -3.85 18.61
C PRO A 579 23.73 -3.85 19.18
N LYS A 580 24.62 -4.69 18.67
CA LYS A 580 26.01 -4.74 19.12
C LYS A 580 26.78 -3.46 18.76
N ALA A 581 26.56 -2.94 17.58
CA ALA A 581 27.17 -1.68 17.14
C ALA A 581 26.67 -0.49 17.96
N LEU A 582 25.36 -0.42 18.21
CA LEU A 582 24.71 0.67 18.98
C LEU A 582 25.10 0.63 20.46
N ASN A 583 25.31 -0.56 21.06
CA ASN A 583 25.81 -0.69 22.44
C ASN A 583 27.21 -0.09 22.63
N ALA A 584 27.98 0.16 21.58
CA ALA A 584 29.29 0.83 21.66
C ALA A 584 29.20 2.35 21.79
N SER A 585 28.01 2.93 21.58
CA SER A 585 27.76 4.37 21.74
C SER A 585 27.63 4.73 23.21
N GLN A 586 27.94 6.00 23.56
CA GLN A 586 27.80 6.51 24.93
C GLN A 586 26.36 6.91 25.27
N MET A 587 25.56 7.21 24.23
CA MET A 587 24.13 7.54 24.38
C MET A 587 23.35 7.11 23.15
N VAL A 588 22.33 6.31 23.38
CA VAL A 588 21.32 5.96 22.35
C VAL A 588 19.94 6.41 22.80
N VAL A 589 19.33 7.28 21.99
CA VAL A 589 17.97 7.80 22.22
C VAL A 589 17.02 7.18 21.21
N THR A 590 16.03 6.44 21.68
CA THR A 590 14.97 5.89 20.82
C THR A 590 13.68 6.68 20.97
N MET A 591 13.20 7.25 19.85
CA MET A 591 11.90 7.89 19.71
C MET A 591 10.96 6.93 19.01
N SER A 592 10.07 6.28 19.75
CA SER A 592 9.21 5.21 19.22
C SER A 592 7.81 5.22 19.86
N PRO A 593 6.74 4.82 19.14
CA PRO A 593 5.44 4.58 19.74
C PRO A 593 5.40 3.33 20.62
N PHE A 594 6.43 2.49 20.61
CA PHE A 594 6.49 1.21 21.31
C PHE A 594 7.71 1.08 22.22
N LYS A 595 7.62 0.19 23.21
CA LYS A 595 8.73 -0.22 24.07
C LYS A 595 9.68 -1.12 23.27
N THR A 596 10.56 -0.53 22.50
CA THR A 596 11.50 -1.22 21.61
C THR A 596 12.92 -0.74 21.83
N ASN A 597 13.91 -1.43 21.26
CA ASN A 597 15.34 -1.07 21.34
C ASN A 597 15.89 -1.01 22.79
N MET A 598 15.20 -1.60 23.76
CA MET A 598 15.52 -1.49 25.19
C MET A 598 16.87 -2.10 25.56
N SER A 599 17.38 -3.04 24.77
CA SER A 599 18.66 -3.72 25.03
C SER A 599 19.86 -2.78 24.92
N PHE A 600 19.80 -1.81 24.00
CA PHE A 600 20.91 -0.91 23.67
C PHE A 600 20.60 0.58 23.83
N SER A 601 19.38 0.96 24.11
CA SER A 601 19.01 2.36 24.34
C SER A 601 19.23 2.79 25.80
N ASP A 602 19.49 4.09 25.99
CA ASP A 602 19.60 4.77 27.29
C ASP A 602 18.35 5.59 27.60
N VAL A 603 17.67 6.07 26.54
CA VAL A 603 16.47 6.90 26.62
C VAL A 603 15.41 6.39 25.67
N LEU A 604 14.18 6.26 26.15
CA LEU A 604 12.99 6.01 25.34
C LEU A 604 12.04 7.20 25.42
N LEU A 605 11.73 7.82 24.30
CA LEU A 605 10.78 8.94 24.18
C LEU A 605 9.52 8.48 23.43
N PRO A 606 8.34 8.54 24.08
CA PRO A 606 7.08 8.07 23.47
C PRO A 606 6.59 9.04 22.42
N ILE A 607 6.64 8.60 21.14
CA ILE A 607 6.09 9.38 20.01
C ILE A 607 4.69 8.93 19.66
N ALA A 608 3.90 9.86 19.14
CA ALA A 608 2.56 9.64 18.64
C ALA A 608 2.62 8.99 17.23
N PRO A 609 1.96 7.85 16.99
CA PRO A 609 1.84 7.26 15.65
C PRO A 609 0.94 8.11 14.75
N PHE A 610 0.86 7.77 13.45
CA PHE A 610 0.10 8.52 12.43
C PHE A 610 -1.35 8.85 12.82
N SER A 611 -2.00 7.98 13.61
CA SER A 611 -3.37 8.19 14.08
C SER A 611 -3.50 9.28 15.15
N GLU A 612 -2.41 9.60 15.85
CA GLU A 612 -2.35 10.51 17.01
C GLU A 612 -1.59 11.82 16.72
N THR A 613 -1.08 11.99 15.50
CA THR A 613 -0.37 13.17 15.04
C THR A 613 -0.98 13.72 13.75
N SER A 614 -0.80 15.02 13.51
CA SER A 614 -1.01 15.60 12.17
C SER A 614 0.33 15.66 11.46
N GLY A 615 0.31 15.46 10.16
CA GLY A 615 1.52 15.49 9.34
C GLY A 615 1.22 15.29 7.85
N THR A 616 2.28 15.15 7.07
CA THR A 616 2.21 15.00 5.62
C THR A 616 3.08 13.83 5.19
N PHE A 617 2.57 13.00 4.26
CA PHE A 617 3.35 12.06 3.49
C PHE A 617 3.46 12.53 2.03
N VAL A 618 4.56 12.18 1.39
CA VAL A 618 4.79 12.42 -0.03
C VAL A 618 4.89 11.08 -0.73
N ASN A 619 3.87 10.73 -1.50
CA ASN A 619 3.79 9.42 -2.13
C ASN A 619 4.76 9.22 -3.30
N ALA A 620 4.78 8.04 -3.90
CA ALA A 620 5.71 7.66 -4.97
C ALA A 620 5.65 8.58 -6.20
N GLU A 621 4.52 9.23 -6.49
CA GLU A 621 4.39 10.19 -7.60
C GLU A 621 4.77 11.63 -7.24
N GLY A 622 5.22 11.88 -5.98
CA GLY A 622 5.57 13.22 -5.50
C GLY A 622 4.37 14.06 -5.05
N ARG A 623 3.22 13.47 -4.77
CA ARG A 623 2.01 14.13 -4.27
C ARG A 623 2.08 14.30 -2.76
N PHE A 624 1.86 15.53 -2.28
CA PHE A 624 1.72 15.80 -0.85
C PHE A 624 0.32 15.40 -0.37
N GLN A 625 0.29 14.62 0.70
CA GLN A 625 -0.94 14.10 1.29
C GLN A 625 -0.93 14.40 2.79
N SER A 626 -1.54 15.52 3.17
CA SER A 626 -1.66 15.94 4.56
C SER A 626 -2.85 15.29 5.26
N PHE A 627 -2.70 15.00 6.54
CA PHE A 627 -3.73 14.41 7.39
C PHE A 627 -3.69 15.00 8.78
N HIS A 628 -4.80 14.84 9.51
CA HIS A 628 -4.93 15.26 10.89
C HIS A 628 -5.00 14.06 11.82
N ALA A 629 -4.59 14.28 13.09
CA ALA A 629 -4.80 13.29 14.14
C ALA A 629 -6.26 12.84 14.21
N VAL A 630 -6.50 11.54 14.22
CA VAL A 630 -7.85 10.95 14.28
C VAL A 630 -8.28 10.62 15.71
N VAL A 631 -7.31 10.45 16.61
CA VAL A 631 -7.49 10.28 18.06
C VAL A 631 -6.51 11.19 18.81
N LYS A 632 -6.78 11.44 20.08
CA LYS A 632 -5.82 12.15 20.95
C LYS A 632 -4.64 11.22 21.24
N PRO A 633 -3.44 11.76 21.44
CA PRO A 633 -2.29 11.01 21.88
C PRO A 633 -2.58 10.16 23.13
N LEU A 634 -2.05 8.94 23.18
CA LEU A 634 -2.24 8.02 24.28
C LEU A 634 -1.35 8.43 25.47
N ALA A 635 -1.97 8.66 26.64
CA ALA A 635 -1.28 9.06 27.87
C ALA A 635 -0.35 10.27 27.65
N GLU A 636 0.96 10.12 27.87
CA GLU A 636 1.94 11.19 27.73
C GLU A 636 2.67 11.20 26.37
N THR A 637 2.21 10.41 25.38
CA THR A 637 2.83 10.42 24.05
C THR A 637 2.71 11.81 23.40
N ARG A 638 3.70 12.16 22.60
CA ARG A 638 3.73 13.46 21.88
C ARG A 638 4.07 13.26 20.41
N PRO A 639 3.50 14.05 19.49
CA PRO A 639 3.99 14.11 18.11
C PRO A 639 5.51 14.32 18.06
N ALA A 640 6.22 13.52 17.26
CA ALA A 640 7.68 13.57 17.24
C ALA A 640 8.20 14.94 16.77
N TRP A 641 7.47 15.63 15.86
CA TRP A 641 7.83 16.99 15.46
C TRP A 641 7.87 17.99 16.65
N LYS A 642 6.98 17.83 17.65
CA LYS A 642 7.01 18.67 18.87
C LYS A 642 8.23 18.37 19.74
N ILE A 643 8.61 17.10 19.85
CA ILE A 643 9.80 16.68 20.61
C ILE A 643 11.06 17.24 19.95
N LEU A 644 11.20 17.09 18.64
CA LEU A 644 12.33 17.62 17.86
C LEU A 644 12.41 19.15 17.95
N ARG A 645 11.27 19.83 17.89
CA ARG A 645 11.19 21.27 18.09
C ARG A 645 11.74 21.69 19.46
N VAL A 646 11.29 21.03 20.53
CA VAL A 646 11.71 21.36 21.90
C VAL A 646 13.20 21.05 22.10
N LEU A 647 13.69 19.93 21.56
CA LEU A 647 15.12 19.64 21.57
C LEU A 647 15.94 20.73 20.86
N GLY A 648 15.47 21.20 19.69
CA GLY A 648 16.11 22.34 19.00
C GLY A 648 16.20 23.58 19.86
N ASN A 649 15.14 23.94 20.57
CA ASN A 649 15.08 25.07 21.48
C ASN A 649 16.01 24.87 22.71
N LEU A 650 16.01 23.69 23.33
CA LEU A 650 16.92 23.35 24.44
C LEU A 650 18.41 23.38 24.04
N MET A 651 18.68 23.10 22.77
CA MET A 651 20.01 23.18 22.16
C MET A 651 20.37 24.62 21.72
N ALA A 652 19.46 25.60 21.92
CA ALA A 652 19.58 26.98 21.48
C ALA A 652 19.81 27.12 19.95
N LEU A 653 19.21 26.27 19.17
CA LEU A 653 19.29 26.31 17.71
C LEU A 653 18.23 27.28 17.14
N PRO A 654 18.58 28.11 16.13
CA PRO A 654 17.64 29.04 15.54
C PRO A 654 16.58 28.33 14.66
N GLY A 655 15.38 28.92 14.60
CA GLY A 655 14.32 28.54 13.66
C GLY A 655 13.56 27.28 14.06
N PHE A 656 13.40 27.01 15.34
CA PHE A 656 12.57 25.94 15.91
C PHE A 656 11.29 26.48 16.57
N ASP A 657 10.85 27.71 16.22
CA ASP A 657 9.68 28.37 16.79
C ASP A 657 8.41 28.06 15.98
N PHE A 658 8.00 26.79 15.98
CA PHE A 658 6.79 26.33 15.29
C PHE A 658 5.65 26.07 16.29
N GLU A 659 4.44 26.47 15.95
CA GLU A 659 3.24 26.22 16.76
C GLU A 659 2.47 24.99 16.25
N SER A 660 2.54 24.71 14.95
CA SER A 660 1.82 23.61 14.29
C SER A 660 2.69 22.83 13.32
N SER A 661 2.24 21.64 12.92
CA SER A 661 2.86 20.88 11.82
C SER A 661 2.71 21.60 10.47
N GLN A 662 1.64 22.41 10.32
CA GLN A 662 1.43 23.22 9.13
C GLN A 662 2.50 24.31 8.96
N ASP A 663 2.96 24.91 10.06
CA ASP A 663 4.06 25.90 10.01
C ASP A 663 5.36 25.25 9.54
N VAL A 664 5.61 24.02 9.99
CA VAL A 664 6.76 23.24 9.51
C VAL A 664 6.61 22.91 8.03
N LEU A 665 5.43 22.45 7.59
CA LEU A 665 5.15 22.16 6.18
C LEU A 665 5.31 23.41 5.31
N ALA A 666 4.79 24.55 5.74
CA ALA A 666 4.90 25.83 5.04
C ALA A 666 6.37 26.25 4.83
N GLN A 667 7.23 26.01 5.82
CA GLN A 667 8.68 26.25 5.67
C GLN A 667 9.33 25.35 4.61
N ILE A 668 8.87 24.10 4.47
CA ILE A 668 9.45 23.10 3.58
C ILE A 668 8.99 23.30 2.13
N ALA A 669 7.68 23.52 1.96
CA ALA A 669 7.01 23.34 0.66
C ALA A 669 6.00 24.47 0.34
N GLY A 670 5.85 25.48 1.19
CA GLY A 670 4.85 26.54 1.08
C GLY A 670 3.49 26.16 1.69
N ASP A 671 2.54 27.10 1.66
CA ASP A 671 1.31 27.02 2.46
C ASP A 671 0.33 25.91 2.01
N SER A 672 0.35 25.51 0.74
CA SER A 672 -0.60 24.53 0.22
C SER A 672 0.02 23.68 -0.90
N PRO A 673 1.05 22.86 -0.59
CA PRO A 673 1.72 22.06 -1.59
C PRO A 673 0.81 20.91 -2.07
N THR A 674 0.78 20.68 -3.39
CA THR A 674 0.07 19.55 -4.00
C THR A 674 1.03 18.51 -4.53
N PHE A 675 2.08 18.93 -5.24
CA PHE A 675 3.13 18.08 -5.77
C PHE A 675 4.50 18.73 -5.60
N ILE A 676 5.54 17.89 -5.47
CA ILE A 676 6.93 18.36 -5.59
C ILE A 676 7.10 19.00 -6.96
N ASN A 677 7.85 20.13 -7.02
CA ASN A 677 8.23 20.72 -8.31
C ASN A 677 8.95 19.65 -9.15
N ARG A 678 8.48 19.47 -10.38
CA ARG A 678 8.99 18.45 -11.31
C ARG A 678 10.48 18.57 -11.59
N ASP A 679 11.04 19.79 -11.52
CA ASP A 679 12.47 20.04 -11.70
C ASP A 679 13.34 19.38 -10.61
N ARG A 680 12.77 19.01 -9.46
CA ARG A 680 13.44 18.27 -8.38
C ARG A 680 13.28 16.76 -8.48
N LEU A 681 12.31 16.28 -9.28
CA LEU A 681 12.01 14.87 -9.49
C LEU A 681 12.83 14.35 -10.66
N ASP A 682 13.85 13.56 -10.39
CA ASP A 682 14.73 13.05 -11.43
C ASP A 682 15.23 11.64 -11.12
N ASN A 683 15.11 10.74 -12.10
CA ASN A 683 15.60 9.36 -12.06
C ASN A 683 16.83 9.15 -12.98
N THR A 684 17.46 10.20 -13.45
CA THR A 684 18.72 10.10 -14.22
C THR A 684 19.91 9.90 -13.30
N THR A 685 21.02 9.42 -13.83
CA THR A 685 22.27 9.26 -13.10
C THR A 685 23.46 9.49 -14.02
N ASP A 686 24.49 10.13 -13.49
CA ASP A 686 25.79 10.29 -14.16
C ASP A 686 26.71 9.06 -13.96
N ALA A 687 26.25 8.07 -13.14
CA ALA A 687 27.01 6.87 -12.92
C ALA A 687 27.13 6.05 -14.22
N SER A 688 28.33 5.61 -14.55
CA SER A 688 28.55 4.63 -15.61
C SER A 688 28.19 3.24 -15.10
N ALA A 689 27.51 2.45 -15.92
CA ALA A 689 27.23 1.06 -15.58
C ALA A 689 28.58 0.28 -15.50
N SER A 690 28.77 -0.45 -14.41
CA SER A 690 29.93 -1.30 -14.19
C SER A 690 29.51 -2.75 -14.02
N LEU A 691 30.17 -3.65 -14.73
CA LEU A 691 29.99 -5.10 -14.63
C LEU A 691 30.95 -5.75 -13.61
N LEU A 692 31.47 -5.00 -12.65
CA LEU A 692 32.31 -5.57 -11.60
C LEU A 692 31.46 -6.51 -10.74
N LEU A 693 31.45 -7.79 -11.13
CA LEU A 693 30.84 -8.87 -10.36
C LEU A 693 31.83 -9.26 -9.25
N THR A 694 31.50 -8.96 -8.02
CA THR A 694 32.17 -9.54 -6.86
C THR A 694 31.34 -10.71 -6.35
N ASN A 695 31.96 -11.89 -6.17
CA ASN A 695 31.22 -13.08 -5.69
C ASN A 695 30.70 -12.94 -4.25
N ASP A 696 31.05 -11.88 -3.55
CA ASP A 696 30.71 -11.60 -2.14
C ASP A 696 29.75 -10.41 -1.99
N GLU A 697 28.95 -10.09 -3.01
CA GLU A 697 27.98 -9.00 -2.88
C GLU A 697 26.88 -9.34 -1.88
N PRO A 698 26.54 -8.39 -0.96
CA PRO A 698 25.46 -8.62 -0.01
C PRO A 698 24.12 -8.74 -0.76
N ILE A 699 23.30 -9.71 -0.34
CA ILE A 699 21.96 -9.88 -0.85
C ILE A 699 21.14 -8.65 -0.43
N PRO A 700 20.38 -8.03 -1.34
CA PRO A 700 19.51 -6.90 -0.99
C PRO A 700 18.51 -7.25 0.11
N VAL A 701 18.46 -6.43 1.15
CA VAL A 701 17.55 -6.63 2.28
C VAL A 701 16.24 -5.92 1.98
N VAL A 702 15.14 -6.66 1.94
CA VAL A 702 13.78 -6.14 1.73
C VAL A 702 12.91 -6.62 2.88
N ALA A 703 12.10 -5.72 3.43
CA ALA A 703 11.12 -6.09 4.43
C ALA A 703 10.01 -6.95 3.81
N SER A 704 9.63 -8.04 4.46
CA SER A 704 8.46 -8.78 4.05
C SER A 704 7.19 -7.96 4.28
N ILE A 705 6.09 -8.35 3.61
CA ILE A 705 4.84 -7.58 3.57
C ILE A 705 4.30 -7.18 4.95
N TYR A 706 4.46 -8.04 5.97
CA TYR A 706 3.97 -7.80 7.33
C TYR A 706 5.10 -7.49 8.32
N GLN A 707 6.28 -7.06 7.83
CA GLN A 707 7.43 -6.62 8.61
C GLN A 707 7.93 -5.22 8.21
N THR A 708 7.17 -4.47 7.43
CA THR A 708 7.59 -3.20 6.82
C THR A 708 7.91 -2.11 7.86
N ASP A 709 7.12 -2.04 8.93
CA ASP A 709 7.25 -1.03 9.98
C ASP A 709 6.77 -1.54 11.35
N SER A 710 6.98 -0.76 12.39
CA SER A 710 6.68 -1.13 13.77
C SER A 710 5.21 -1.38 14.07
N LEU A 711 4.28 -0.72 13.34
CA LEU A 711 2.83 -0.93 13.49
C LEU A 711 2.42 -2.27 12.89
N VAL A 712 2.84 -2.53 11.65
CA VAL A 712 2.49 -3.77 10.94
C VAL A 712 3.05 -5.00 11.69
N ARG A 713 4.29 -4.91 12.22
CA ARG A 713 4.90 -5.97 13.02
C ARG A 713 4.11 -6.34 14.28
N ARG A 714 3.33 -5.41 14.83
CA ARG A 714 2.54 -5.60 16.07
C ARG A 714 1.05 -5.79 15.86
N ALA A 715 0.61 -5.87 14.62
CA ALA A 715 -0.78 -6.16 14.29
C ALA A 715 -1.05 -7.67 14.40
N THR A 716 -1.73 -8.09 15.47
CA THR A 716 -1.88 -9.50 15.84
C THR A 716 -2.45 -10.35 14.71
N SER A 717 -3.52 -9.89 14.05
CA SER A 717 -4.15 -10.65 12.99
C SER A 717 -3.25 -10.79 11.75
N LEU A 718 -2.46 -9.77 11.42
CA LEU A 718 -1.50 -9.82 10.31
C LEU A 718 -0.38 -10.83 10.59
N GLN A 719 0.10 -10.92 11.84
CA GLN A 719 1.15 -11.87 12.24
C GLN A 719 0.67 -13.33 12.25
N LEU A 720 -0.64 -13.58 12.20
CA LEU A 720 -1.23 -14.91 12.08
C LEU A 720 -1.41 -15.38 10.63
N THR A 721 -1.14 -14.54 9.64
CA THR A 721 -1.21 -14.91 8.21
C THR A 721 -0.11 -15.90 7.82
N ALA A 722 -0.29 -16.60 6.70
CA ALA A 722 0.71 -17.52 6.16
C ALA A 722 2.03 -16.80 5.81
N ASP A 723 1.93 -15.61 5.19
CA ASP A 723 3.09 -14.79 4.81
C ASP A 723 3.94 -14.37 6.03
N ALA A 724 3.30 -13.92 7.12
CA ALA A 724 4.01 -13.53 8.33
C ALA A 724 4.69 -14.73 9.00
N LYS A 725 4.01 -15.88 9.07
CA LYS A 725 4.56 -17.13 9.64
C LYS A 725 5.75 -17.65 8.83
N ALA A 726 5.68 -17.63 7.50
CA ALA A 726 6.79 -18.04 6.64
C ALA A 726 8.03 -17.18 6.88
N THR A 727 7.85 -15.85 7.02
CA THR A 727 8.96 -14.92 7.31
C THR A 727 9.56 -15.14 8.69
N SER A 728 8.73 -15.34 9.71
CA SER A 728 9.21 -15.61 11.06
C SER A 728 10.01 -16.91 11.15
N ALA A 729 9.58 -17.95 10.43
CA ALA A 729 10.31 -19.21 10.34
C ALA A 729 11.67 -19.06 9.66
N ALA A 730 11.75 -18.29 8.54
CA ALA A 730 12.99 -17.99 7.86
C ALA A 730 13.96 -17.18 8.75
N TYR A 731 13.46 -16.19 9.48
CA TYR A 731 14.24 -15.37 10.41
C TYR A 731 14.83 -16.21 11.55
N VAL A 732 14.05 -17.13 12.13
CA VAL A 732 14.52 -18.05 13.19
C VAL A 732 15.60 -18.99 12.65
N SER A 733 15.42 -19.57 11.46
CA SER A 733 16.39 -20.47 10.86
C SER A 733 17.73 -19.77 10.53
N THR A 734 17.68 -18.55 10.02
CA THR A 734 18.88 -17.73 9.74
C THR A 734 19.61 -17.36 11.04
N ARG A 735 18.87 -17.06 12.12
CA ARG A 735 19.44 -16.72 13.43
C ARG A 735 20.10 -17.92 14.09
N VAL A 736 19.53 -19.12 13.96
CA VAL A 736 20.13 -20.37 14.46
C VAL A 736 21.43 -20.66 13.69
N ALA A 737 21.42 -20.55 12.36
CA ALA A 737 22.61 -20.77 11.54
C ALA A 737 23.75 -19.77 11.84
N LEU A 738 23.42 -18.50 12.13
CA LEU A 738 24.43 -17.48 12.53
C LEU A 738 24.98 -17.73 13.93
N ILE A 739 24.19 -18.28 14.87
CA ILE A 739 24.66 -18.64 16.21
C ILE A 739 25.58 -19.88 16.13
N GLU A 740 25.24 -20.87 15.32
CA GLU A 740 26.08 -22.06 15.08
C GLU A 740 27.41 -21.68 14.41
N ALA A 741 27.38 -20.80 13.41
CA ALA A 741 28.61 -20.31 12.74
C ALA A 741 29.52 -19.41 13.62
N SER A 742 28.99 -18.89 14.73
CA SER A 742 29.78 -18.07 15.69
C SER A 742 30.41 -18.92 16.80
N HIS A 743 30.19 -20.23 16.84
CA HIS A 743 30.74 -21.17 17.79
C HIS A 743 31.81 -22.10 17.17
N ASP A 744 32.01 -22.05 15.86
CA ASP A 744 33.16 -22.62 15.14
C ASP A 744 34.21 -21.53 14.85
#